data_6231b7610ca3cc6fec8070610b329cfe
#
_entry.id   6231b7610ca3cc6fec8070610b329cfe
#
_cell.length_a   1.000
_cell.length_b   1.000
_cell.length_c   1.000
_cell.angle_alpha   90.00
_cell.angle_beta   90.00
_cell.angle_gamma   90.00
#
_symmetry.space_group_name_H-M   'P 1'
#
loop_
_entity.id
_entity.type
_entity.pdbx_description
1 polymer ?
#
loop_
_entity_poly.entity_id
_entity_poly.type
_entity_poly.pdbx_seq_one_letter_code
_entity_poly.pdbx_strand_id
1 'polypeptide(L)'
;MNKIIPFTLSAGLLTLIAVGGLKQGLPGFKNVELKKETSGAEQHIRGAIESVYSLRLNEKTGDLDPQWMANAVQQADNLKSIAKRLNKKIEWTNMGPDNVGGRIRAFLISKNDSKIWFAGGVSGGLFRSSTSGQSWVPINDLQENLNVTCIAQTPDGKIYYGTGEGGFTNLSGTRNGSPAFYGNGVYASSDDKGTAFSLMNEAKDNRFFECNGMAADPKENKFYVATESGLYEFDMTSTAKVTRLSSGSIKEVKVDSEGVVWASTSNGSVYKKEIGQAIKIVNQGYSSGGRTSIAISPDDNNYVYTMGAGGSGANYGKLVGVYRTTDGGTTWEQIITGNSNNNIFSSNNQGWYDNVIGVVPGKKDEIILGGVTLARWDKTNGYREFASTFGAPWNSEYVHADKHLITWNMNTNPATCIVGCDGGLYASQDYQIWTPLNRGFTTLQLYNVAANTLGHIVGGAQDNGTQLINFSGNSFNGIPSKTAISIYGGDGFDVEFSKYDPRVVFVSIYYGTVARSNNSGQSSSTFWDDRQAGTVQTDFNTTYNLWEKNEKESRLYLAKNNQVWMALNPTDFANPVNWFLVADGLGNSRIIEMDYTADGDHLFIAKQGALFRLDGLNSAEFTLDANPVATKVPAGIDLKQLSLGGAAGRTVTSVNVNPENSNHVVITLGGYGNSTYVYETENALDDVPTWKNITGNLPSMPVYDAVIDVDDPERIILGTDLGVWVTENGGTKWEEANDGMARVPVFEIRGYEWKPWEGMSLYIGTHGRGYYKSTNLLTNTKKVSKNNLEFNISPNPASDFALVKFNGVAGKATLRMIGLDGKIVQSLNVNTVMGENQTRVDLSNVKSGYYFVQVTLANGASETQKILVK
;
A
#
# COMPACT_ATOMS: atom_id res chain seq x y z
N MET A 1 -2.32 37.34 21.79
CA MET A 1 -3.06 36.84 22.97
C MET A 1 -4.21 35.97 22.49
N ASN A 2 -3.99 34.70 22.26
CA ASN A 2 -5.06 33.76 21.94
C ASN A 2 -4.99 32.61 22.94
N LYS A 3 -6.10 32.43 23.64
CA LYS A 3 -6.28 31.46 24.73
C LYS A 3 -6.36 30.05 24.20
N ILE A 4 -5.52 29.17 24.67
CA ILE A 4 -5.61 27.72 24.57
C ILE A 4 -6.65 27.25 25.60
N ILE A 5 -7.66 26.51 25.12
CA ILE A 5 -8.66 25.86 25.98
C ILE A 5 -8.27 24.39 26.10
N PRO A 6 -8.09 23.85 27.30
CA PRO A 6 -7.86 22.43 27.49
C PRO A 6 -9.20 21.66 27.48
N PHE A 7 -9.29 20.60 26.70
CA PHE A 7 -10.42 19.68 26.73
C PHE A 7 -10.25 18.66 27.86
N THR A 8 -11.17 18.67 28.80
CA THR A 8 -11.37 17.63 29.82
C THR A 8 -12.37 16.60 29.31
N LEU A 9 -11.95 15.32 29.27
CA LEU A 9 -12.86 14.18 29.03
C LEU A 9 -13.73 13.92 30.29
N SER A 10 -15.03 13.89 30.10
CA SER A 10 -15.98 13.36 31.10
C SER A 10 -16.42 11.95 30.71
N ALA A 11 -16.22 10.99 31.62
CA ALA A 11 -16.69 9.62 31.49
C ALA A 11 -18.21 9.55 31.73
N GLY A 12 -18.94 9.04 30.72
CA GLY A 12 -20.38 8.72 30.79
C GLY A 12 -20.62 7.22 30.84
N LEU A 13 -21.26 6.77 31.89
CA LEU A 13 -21.70 5.39 32.15
C LEU A 13 -22.86 5.03 31.22
N LEU A 14 -22.79 3.94 30.46
CA LEU A 14 -23.90 3.39 29.69
C LEU A 14 -24.23 1.99 30.12
N THR A 15 -25.47 1.83 30.50
CA THR A 15 -26.13 0.62 31.00
C THR A 15 -26.47 -0.34 29.83
N LEU A 16 -26.16 -1.62 29.96
CA LEU A 16 -26.50 -2.69 29.01
C LEU A 16 -28.00 -3.00 29.07
N ILE A 17 -28.64 -3.11 27.93
CA ILE A 17 -29.84 -3.91 27.71
C ILE A 17 -29.50 -5.04 26.73
N ALA A 18 -29.59 -6.27 27.20
CA ALA A 18 -29.42 -7.47 26.40
C ALA A 18 -30.71 -7.78 25.65
N VAL A 19 -30.64 -7.91 24.33
CA VAL A 19 -31.67 -8.57 23.52
C VAL A 19 -31.05 -9.77 22.84
N GLY A 20 -31.46 -10.96 23.25
CA GLY A 20 -31.06 -12.21 22.61
C GLY A 20 -31.84 -12.43 21.31
N GLY A 21 -31.13 -12.75 20.24
CA GLY A 21 -31.69 -13.11 18.94
C GLY A 21 -30.74 -13.95 18.12
N LEU A 22 -31.03 -15.23 18.04
CA LEU A 22 -30.67 -16.26 17.04
C LEU A 22 -29.35 -16.12 16.23
N LYS A 23 -28.35 -16.85 16.69
CA LYS A 23 -27.19 -17.27 15.93
C LYS A 23 -27.56 -18.35 14.91
N GLN A 24 -27.51 -18.06 13.63
CA GLN A 24 -27.16 -19.06 12.61
C GLN A 24 -25.90 -18.60 11.91
N GLY A 25 -24.75 -19.11 12.36
CA GLY A 25 -23.48 -18.88 11.76
C GLY A 25 -23.30 -19.75 10.53
N LEU A 26 -22.83 -19.15 9.44
CA LEU A 26 -22.28 -19.87 8.29
C LEU A 26 -21.06 -20.70 8.75
N PRO A 27 -20.90 -21.95 8.31
CA PRO A 27 -19.75 -22.78 8.73
C PRO A 27 -18.48 -22.27 8.02
N GLY A 28 -17.52 -21.77 8.81
CA GLY A 28 -16.19 -21.45 8.32
C GLY A 28 -15.53 -20.21 8.92
N PHE A 29 -16.28 -19.26 9.44
CA PHE A 29 -15.69 -18.10 10.08
C PHE A 29 -15.61 -18.27 11.60
N LYS A 30 -14.41 -18.35 12.15
CA LYS A 30 -14.21 -18.03 13.56
C LYS A 30 -14.32 -16.51 13.67
N ASN A 31 -15.43 -16.03 14.25
CA ASN A 31 -15.58 -14.64 14.62
C ASN A 31 -14.38 -14.24 15.49
N VAL A 32 -13.55 -13.34 15.00
CA VAL A 32 -12.60 -12.63 15.84
C VAL A 32 -13.44 -11.63 16.65
N GLU A 33 -13.81 -11.99 17.87
CA GLU A 33 -14.41 -11.04 18.80
C GLU A 33 -13.34 -10.02 19.18
N LEU A 34 -13.46 -8.81 18.65
CA LEU A 34 -12.68 -7.65 19.10
C LEU A 34 -12.96 -7.47 20.59
N LYS A 35 -12.02 -7.85 21.45
CA LYS A 35 -12.08 -7.51 22.87
C LYS A 35 -11.98 -6.00 23.00
N LYS A 36 -13.08 -5.37 23.39
CA LYS A 36 -13.17 -3.98 23.81
C LYS A 36 -12.33 -3.77 25.07
N GLU A 37 -11.16 -3.17 24.95
CA GLU A 37 -10.41 -2.44 25.98
C GLU A 37 -8.92 -2.31 25.58
N THR A 38 -8.66 -1.50 24.54
CA THR A 38 -7.29 -1.08 24.20
C THR A 38 -7.25 0.45 24.20
N SER A 39 -6.11 1.05 24.55
CA SER A 39 -5.89 2.48 24.37
C SER A 39 -6.01 2.85 22.90
N GLY A 40 -6.51 4.05 22.56
CA GLY A 40 -6.82 4.44 21.17
C GLY A 40 -5.69 4.17 20.16
N ALA A 41 -4.45 4.20 20.57
CA ALA A 41 -3.31 4.01 19.67
C ALA A 41 -2.88 2.55 19.47
N GLU A 42 -3.01 1.69 20.46
CA GLU A 42 -2.89 0.24 20.23
C GLU A 42 -3.95 -0.21 19.23
N GLN A 43 -5.13 0.41 19.25
CA GLN A 43 -6.19 0.18 18.29
C GLN A 43 -5.77 0.62 16.86
N HIS A 44 -5.04 1.72 16.68
CA HIS A 44 -4.58 2.19 15.37
C HIS A 44 -3.57 1.23 14.74
N ILE A 45 -2.50 0.86 15.46
CA ILE A 45 -1.49 -0.05 14.92
C ILE A 45 -2.07 -1.44 14.66
N ARG A 46 -2.93 -1.92 15.56
CA ARG A 46 -3.66 -3.16 15.36
C ARG A 46 -4.55 -3.08 14.11
N GLY A 47 -5.26 -1.98 13.91
CA GLY A 47 -6.08 -1.74 12.74
C GLY A 47 -5.26 -1.75 11.43
N ALA A 48 -4.08 -1.13 11.41
CA ALA A 48 -3.18 -1.14 10.25
C ALA A 48 -2.71 -2.57 9.91
N ILE A 49 -2.29 -3.34 10.90
CA ILE A 49 -1.85 -4.73 10.71
C ILE A 49 -3.05 -5.60 10.26
N GLU A 50 -4.19 -5.53 10.93
CA GLU A 50 -5.38 -6.31 10.62
C GLU A 50 -5.91 -6.00 9.22
N SER A 51 -5.84 -4.75 8.78
CA SER A 51 -6.32 -4.34 7.46
C SER A 51 -5.56 -5.03 6.32
N VAL A 52 -4.23 -5.13 6.43
CA VAL A 52 -3.39 -5.82 5.44
C VAL A 52 -3.42 -7.33 5.62
N TYR A 53 -3.37 -7.79 6.89
CA TYR A 53 -3.37 -9.21 7.21
C TYR A 53 -4.67 -9.90 6.77
N SER A 54 -5.83 -9.26 6.95
CA SER A 54 -7.13 -9.80 6.58
C SER A 54 -7.29 -10.07 5.08
N LEU A 55 -6.57 -9.33 4.23
CA LEU A 55 -6.57 -9.55 2.79
C LEU A 55 -5.70 -10.75 2.36
N ARG A 56 -4.82 -11.23 3.23
CA ARG A 56 -3.83 -12.27 2.97
C ARG A 56 -4.14 -13.60 3.62
N LEU A 57 -4.84 -13.58 4.77
CA LEU A 57 -5.14 -14.80 5.51
C LEU A 57 -6.10 -15.71 4.73
N ASN A 58 -5.92 -17.02 4.89
CA ASN A 58 -6.84 -18.00 4.33
C ASN A 58 -8.16 -17.99 5.11
N GLU A 59 -9.25 -17.77 4.44
CA GLU A 59 -10.57 -17.62 5.05
C GLU A 59 -11.07 -18.90 5.75
N LYS A 60 -10.60 -20.07 5.29
CA LYS A 60 -11.00 -21.37 5.85
C LYS A 60 -10.25 -21.73 7.13
N THR A 61 -8.95 -21.41 7.17
CA THR A 61 -8.09 -21.74 8.31
C THR A 61 -8.00 -20.59 9.31
N GLY A 62 -8.23 -19.34 8.86
CA GLY A 62 -8.00 -18.12 9.64
C GLY A 62 -6.53 -17.90 9.94
N ASP A 63 -5.61 -18.37 9.09
CA ASP A 63 -4.16 -18.29 9.26
C ASP A 63 -3.47 -17.85 7.96
N LEU A 64 -2.23 -17.39 8.08
CA LEU A 64 -1.33 -17.07 6.97
C LEU A 64 -0.06 -17.91 7.13
N ASP A 65 0.07 -18.96 6.31
CA ASP A 65 1.28 -19.78 6.28
C ASP A 65 2.32 -19.13 5.35
N PRO A 66 3.51 -18.77 5.87
CA PRO A 66 4.60 -18.22 5.07
C PRO A 66 5.01 -19.10 3.88
N GLN A 67 4.80 -20.43 3.99
CA GLN A 67 5.10 -21.35 2.89
C GLN A 67 4.22 -21.10 1.66
N TRP A 68 2.99 -20.66 1.84
CA TRP A 68 2.12 -20.30 0.71
C TRP A 68 2.69 -19.13 -0.09
N MET A 69 3.25 -18.12 0.62
CA MET A 69 3.91 -16.98 -0.02
C MET A 69 5.14 -17.42 -0.81
N ALA A 70 6.01 -18.25 -0.22
CA ALA A 70 7.18 -18.80 -0.90
C ALA A 70 6.79 -19.63 -2.14
N ASN A 71 5.72 -20.44 -2.04
CA ASN A 71 5.21 -21.22 -3.16
C ASN A 71 4.69 -20.33 -4.31
N ALA A 72 4.01 -19.23 -3.99
CA ALA A 72 3.51 -18.29 -5.00
C ALA A 72 4.65 -17.63 -5.78
N VAL A 73 5.72 -17.21 -5.08
CA VAL A 73 6.94 -16.68 -5.71
C VAL A 73 7.58 -17.73 -6.64
N GLN A 74 7.71 -18.97 -6.19
CA GLN A 74 8.26 -20.05 -7.02
C GLN A 74 7.40 -20.32 -8.26
N GLN A 75 6.08 -20.29 -8.14
CA GLN A 75 5.14 -20.41 -9.28
C GLN A 75 5.34 -19.25 -10.28
N ALA A 76 5.47 -18.01 -9.80
CA ALA A 76 5.73 -16.84 -10.63
C ALA A 76 7.06 -16.98 -11.41
N ASP A 77 8.13 -17.41 -10.75
CA ASP A 77 9.45 -17.61 -11.37
C ASP A 77 9.42 -18.72 -12.44
N ASN A 78 8.69 -19.81 -12.20
CA ASN A 78 8.50 -20.88 -13.18
C ASN A 78 7.76 -20.34 -14.42
N LEU A 79 6.73 -19.52 -14.26
CA LEU A 79 6.00 -18.91 -15.38
C LEU A 79 6.89 -17.96 -16.18
N LYS A 80 7.72 -17.16 -15.54
CA LYS A 80 8.66 -16.24 -16.19
C LYS A 80 9.66 -16.98 -17.10
N SER A 81 10.08 -18.17 -16.72
CA SER A 81 11.01 -19.02 -17.51
C SER A 81 10.37 -19.56 -18.78
N ILE A 82 9.04 -19.68 -18.84
CA ILE A 82 8.26 -20.28 -19.94
C ILE A 82 7.68 -19.20 -20.85
N ALA A 83 7.56 -17.95 -20.38
CA ALA A 83 6.87 -16.89 -21.10
C ALA A 83 7.57 -16.51 -22.41
N LYS A 84 6.89 -16.72 -23.52
CA LYS A 84 7.15 -15.95 -24.74
C LYS A 84 6.69 -14.52 -24.45
N ARG A 85 7.52 -13.53 -24.79
CA ARG A 85 7.26 -12.11 -24.53
C ARG A 85 5.84 -11.72 -24.93
N LEU A 86 5.16 -10.97 -24.07
CA LEU A 86 3.94 -10.24 -24.37
C LEU A 86 4.10 -9.49 -25.70
N ASN A 87 3.07 -9.45 -26.50
CA ASN A 87 3.04 -8.64 -27.72
C ASN A 87 3.15 -7.14 -27.40
N LYS A 88 2.73 -6.76 -26.19
CA LYS A 88 2.83 -5.40 -25.64
C LYS A 88 3.30 -5.48 -24.20
N LYS A 89 4.45 -4.88 -23.95
CA LYS A 89 5.08 -4.81 -22.63
C LYS A 89 4.54 -3.60 -21.88
N ILE A 90 4.01 -3.81 -20.67
CA ILE A 90 3.75 -2.70 -19.74
C ILE A 90 5.08 -2.32 -19.11
N GLU A 91 5.53 -1.09 -19.31
CA GLU A 91 6.73 -0.55 -18.70
C GLU A 91 6.37 0.49 -17.65
N TRP A 92 6.86 0.29 -16.46
CA TRP A 92 6.59 1.16 -15.34
C TRP A 92 7.69 2.20 -15.15
N THR A 93 7.27 3.44 -14.94
CA THR A 93 8.15 4.53 -14.53
C THR A 93 7.88 4.86 -13.07
N ASN A 94 8.91 4.78 -12.23
CA ASN A 94 8.82 5.22 -10.84
C ASN A 94 8.57 6.73 -10.79
N MET A 95 7.52 7.14 -10.11
CA MET A 95 7.09 8.52 -10.00
C MET A 95 7.46 9.17 -8.66
N GLY A 96 8.07 8.45 -7.75
CA GLY A 96 8.44 8.93 -6.42
C GLY A 96 7.50 8.41 -5.32
N PRO A 97 7.45 9.10 -4.17
CA PRO A 97 8.18 10.33 -3.83
C PRO A 97 9.69 10.11 -3.69
N ASP A 98 10.48 11.18 -3.91
CA ASP A 98 11.94 11.14 -3.76
C ASP A 98 12.45 11.81 -2.46
N ASN A 99 11.55 12.29 -1.62
CA ASN A 99 11.86 13.02 -0.38
C ASN A 99 11.22 12.41 0.87
N VAL A 100 10.27 11.51 0.73
CA VAL A 100 9.58 10.83 1.84
C VAL A 100 9.93 9.34 1.79
N GLY A 101 10.51 8.83 2.87
CA GLY A 101 10.74 7.40 3.06
C GLY A 101 9.54 6.72 3.72
N GLY A 102 9.62 5.41 3.86
CA GLY A 102 8.74 4.60 4.69
C GLY A 102 9.54 3.91 5.78
N ARG A 103 8.93 2.96 6.48
CA ARG A 103 9.52 2.25 7.62
C ARG A 103 10.86 1.59 7.30
N ILE A 104 11.86 1.91 8.13
CA ILE A 104 13.22 1.37 8.02
C ILE A 104 13.67 0.73 9.32
N ARG A 105 14.27 -0.47 9.24
CA ARG A 105 14.87 -1.18 10.38
C ARG A 105 16.31 -1.61 10.12
N ALA A 106 16.75 -1.74 8.88
CA ALA A 106 18.09 -2.17 8.51
C ALA A 106 18.92 -0.98 8.00
N PHE A 107 20.12 -0.81 8.58
CA PHE A 107 21.05 0.22 8.14
C PHE A 107 22.49 -0.23 8.36
N LEU A 108 23.37 0.04 7.39
CA LEU A 108 24.78 -0.30 7.45
C LEU A 108 25.63 0.72 6.69
N ILE A 109 26.71 1.18 7.31
CA ILE A 109 27.81 1.86 6.63
C ILE A 109 28.88 0.81 6.34
N SER A 110 29.31 0.69 5.08
CA SER A 110 30.32 -0.29 4.70
C SER A 110 31.66 -0.03 5.38
N LYS A 111 32.25 -1.08 5.95
CA LYS A 111 33.59 -1.02 6.55
C LYS A 111 34.69 -0.78 5.49
N ASN A 112 34.45 -1.18 4.24
CA ASN A 112 35.43 -1.11 3.16
C ASN A 112 35.43 0.24 2.43
N ASP A 113 34.28 0.94 2.41
CA ASP A 113 34.15 2.28 1.83
C ASP A 113 33.06 3.07 2.58
N SER A 114 33.47 4.08 3.32
CA SER A 114 32.59 4.90 4.15
C SER A 114 31.54 5.70 3.38
N LYS A 115 31.65 5.78 2.05
CA LYS A 115 30.65 6.41 1.17
C LYS A 115 29.53 5.43 0.78
N ILE A 116 29.77 4.11 0.91
CA ILE A 116 28.80 3.07 0.60
C ILE A 116 27.96 2.77 1.82
N TRP A 117 26.66 3.06 1.74
CA TRP A 117 25.68 2.82 2.78
C TRP A 117 24.57 1.91 2.26
N PHE A 118 23.97 1.13 3.15
CA PHE A 118 22.81 0.30 2.87
C PHE A 118 21.67 0.63 3.81
N ALA A 119 20.45 0.64 3.27
CA ALA A 119 19.24 0.85 4.03
C ALA A 119 18.14 -0.11 3.55
N GLY A 120 17.48 -0.78 4.49
CA GLY A 120 16.44 -1.75 4.21
C GLY A 120 15.08 -1.29 4.68
N GLY A 121 14.13 -1.20 3.73
CA GLY A 121 12.71 -0.98 4.02
C GLY A 121 12.01 -2.28 4.38
N VAL A 122 11.07 -2.24 5.34
CA VAL A 122 10.36 -3.45 5.81
C VAL A 122 9.43 -4.07 4.78
N SER A 123 9.12 -3.35 3.70
CA SER A 123 8.32 -3.83 2.56
C SER A 123 8.86 -3.40 1.20
N GLY A 124 9.96 -2.63 1.17
CA GLY A 124 10.47 -1.98 -0.05
C GLY A 124 11.82 -2.48 -0.55
N GLY A 125 12.44 -3.44 0.11
CA GLY A 125 13.72 -4.00 -0.29
C GLY A 125 14.95 -3.27 0.23
N LEU A 126 16.10 -3.63 -0.30
CA LEU A 126 17.41 -3.10 0.07
C LEU A 126 17.86 -2.02 -0.92
N PHE A 127 18.28 -0.89 -0.36
CA PHE A 127 18.81 0.25 -1.11
C PHE A 127 20.29 0.45 -0.80
N ARG A 128 21.00 0.96 -1.77
CA ARG A 128 22.43 1.29 -1.64
C ARG A 128 22.66 2.76 -2.01
N SER A 129 23.41 3.45 -1.17
CA SER A 129 23.98 4.76 -1.47
C SER A 129 25.47 4.64 -1.76
N SER A 130 25.98 5.38 -2.71
CA SER A 130 27.41 5.63 -2.94
C SER A 130 27.81 7.07 -2.65
N THR A 131 26.91 7.82 -1.99
CA THR A 131 27.03 9.25 -1.72
C THR A 131 26.87 9.58 -0.22
N SER A 132 27.23 8.65 0.65
CA SER A 132 27.07 8.80 2.12
C SER A 132 25.64 9.16 2.52
N GLY A 133 24.66 8.45 1.96
CA GLY A 133 23.23 8.61 2.28
C GLY A 133 22.54 9.80 1.60
N GLN A 134 23.24 10.60 0.78
CA GLN A 134 22.61 11.73 0.09
C GLN A 134 21.64 11.32 -1.03
N SER A 135 21.84 10.13 -1.60
CA SER A 135 20.92 9.54 -2.58
C SER A 135 21.00 8.02 -2.54
N TRP A 136 19.89 7.37 -2.90
CA TRP A 136 19.72 5.93 -2.81
C TRP A 136 19.26 5.34 -4.14
N VAL A 137 19.68 4.11 -4.40
CA VAL A 137 19.20 3.28 -5.50
C VAL A 137 18.85 1.90 -4.97
N PRO A 138 17.76 1.28 -5.43
CA PRO A 138 17.42 -0.09 -5.06
C PRO A 138 18.39 -1.07 -5.71
N ILE A 139 18.67 -2.18 -5.04
CA ILE A 139 19.63 -3.18 -5.52
C ILE A 139 19.10 -4.61 -5.59
N ASN A 140 17.90 -4.85 -5.11
CA ASN A 140 17.35 -6.20 -5.03
C ASN A 140 15.89 -6.33 -5.49
N ASP A 141 15.43 -5.50 -6.43
CA ASP A 141 14.03 -5.40 -6.89
C ASP A 141 13.42 -6.70 -7.37
N LEU A 142 14.24 -7.62 -7.87
CA LEU A 142 13.82 -8.93 -8.38
C LEU A 142 14.05 -10.08 -7.39
N GLN A 143 14.42 -9.79 -6.15
CA GLN A 143 14.55 -10.81 -5.11
C GLN A 143 13.17 -11.37 -4.73
N GLU A 144 13.20 -12.60 -4.23
CA GLU A 144 12.00 -13.33 -3.83
C GLU A 144 11.26 -12.66 -2.66
N ASN A 145 11.98 -11.91 -1.82
CA ASN A 145 11.41 -11.20 -0.67
C ASN A 145 12.09 -9.85 -0.48
N LEU A 146 11.29 -8.81 -0.32
CA LEU A 146 11.73 -7.43 -0.17
C LEU A 146 11.51 -6.86 1.25
N ASN A 147 11.23 -7.70 2.23
CA ASN A 147 10.94 -7.29 3.61
C ASN A 147 12.23 -7.27 4.44
N VAL A 148 13.10 -6.28 4.21
CA VAL A 148 14.44 -6.22 4.81
C VAL A 148 14.39 -5.59 6.21
N THR A 149 14.79 -6.35 7.24
CA THR A 149 14.62 -5.94 8.65
C THR A 149 15.92 -5.81 9.44
N CYS A 150 16.99 -6.45 9.01
CA CYS A 150 18.30 -6.37 9.67
C CYS A 150 19.44 -6.60 8.67
N ILE A 151 20.62 -6.07 8.96
CA ILE A 151 21.80 -6.14 8.08
C ILE A 151 23.07 -6.11 8.92
N ALA A 152 24.10 -6.86 8.49
CA ALA A 152 25.42 -6.86 9.11
C ALA A 152 26.53 -7.13 8.07
N GLN A 153 27.76 -6.71 8.38
CA GLN A 153 28.94 -6.98 7.57
C GLN A 153 30.03 -7.65 8.40
N THR A 154 30.52 -8.79 7.96
CA THR A 154 31.62 -9.52 8.57
C THR A 154 32.99 -8.92 8.25
N PRO A 155 34.07 -9.28 8.96
CA PRO A 155 35.43 -8.74 8.71
C PRO A 155 35.97 -9.02 7.31
N ASP A 156 35.57 -10.11 6.65
CA ASP A 156 35.95 -10.41 5.26
C ASP A 156 35.24 -9.53 4.22
N GLY A 157 34.38 -8.60 4.67
CA GLY A 157 33.67 -7.65 3.85
C GLY A 157 32.31 -8.13 3.36
N LYS A 158 31.95 -9.40 3.54
CA LYS A 158 30.63 -9.90 3.14
C LYS A 158 29.51 -9.27 3.93
N ILE A 159 28.40 -8.96 3.23
CA ILE A 159 27.21 -8.34 3.77
C ILE A 159 26.09 -9.37 3.81
N TYR A 160 25.38 -9.42 4.92
CA TYR A 160 24.23 -10.28 5.15
C TYR A 160 23.04 -9.44 5.55
N TYR A 161 21.83 -9.78 5.06
CA TYR A 161 20.60 -9.19 5.56
C TYR A 161 19.54 -10.25 5.81
N GLY A 162 18.74 -10.01 6.83
CA GLY A 162 17.60 -10.85 7.21
C GLY A 162 16.30 -10.23 6.77
N THR A 163 15.31 -11.10 6.55
CA THR A 163 13.97 -10.71 6.07
C THR A 163 12.88 -11.08 7.07
N GLY A 164 11.75 -10.36 6.97
CA GLY A 164 10.54 -10.56 7.76
C GLY A 164 10.53 -9.85 9.10
N GLU A 165 9.48 -9.06 9.30
CA GLU A 165 9.27 -8.26 10.50
C GLU A 165 8.48 -9.06 11.54
N GLY A 166 9.08 -9.40 12.68
CA GLY A 166 8.51 -10.31 13.66
C GLY A 166 7.75 -9.62 14.82
N GLY A 167 6.71 -10.30 15.25
CA GLY A 167 6.15 -10.26 16.60
C GLY A 167 5.71 -8.93 17.18
N PHE A 168 4.73 -8.25 16.59
CA PHE A 168 4.29 -6.96 17.15
C PHE A 168 3.18 -7.07 18.18
N THR A 169 2.17 -7.91 17.99
CA THR A 169 1.03 -8.01 18.90
C THR A 169 0.44 -9.42 18.92
N ASN A 170 -0.16 -9.78 20.06
CA ASN A 170 -1.10 -10.90 20.13
C ASN A 170 -2.43 -10.48 19.51
N LEU A 171 -2.61 -10.66 18.21
CA LEU A 171 -3.92 -10.68 17.61
C LEU A 171 -4.63 -11.91 18.15
N SER A 172 -5.70 -11.72 18.92
CA SER A 172 -6.37 -12.80 19.65
C SER A 172 -6.80 -13.94 18.73
N GLY A 173 -6.17 -15.11 18.89
CA GLY A 173 -6.56 -16.35 18.19
C GLY A 173 -5.69 -16.78 17.03
N THR A 174 -4.70 -15.99 16.64
CA THR A 174 -3.68 -16.33 15.67
C THR A 174 -2.30 -16.37 16.32
N ARG A 175 -1.27 -16.83 15.61
CA ARG A 175 0.12 -16.76 16.08
C ARG A 175 0.42 -15.36 16.59
N ASN A 176 0.97 -15.28 17.79
CA ASN A 176 1.36 -14.08 18.50
C ASN A 176 1.89 -12.98 17.58
N GLY A 177 1.06 -12.02 17.22
CA GLY A 177 1.47 -10.80 16.52
C GLY A 177 2.19 -11.04 15.20
N SER A 178 1.75 -12.02 14.42
CA SER A 178 2.36 -12.30 13.13
C SER A 178 2.30 -11.06 12.23
N PRO A 179 3.41 -10.63 11.63
CA PRO A 179 3.42 -9.50 10.73
C PRO A 179 2.67 -9.85 9.45
N ALA A 180 2.11 -8.83 8.82
CA ALA A 180 1.54 -8.98 7.49
C ALA A 180 2.60 -9.38 6.44
N PHE A 181 3.89 -9.19 6.74
CA PHE A 181 5.00 -9.37 5.82
C PHE A 181 6.05 -10.33 6.38
N TYR A 182 5.87 -11.61 6.10
CA TYR A 182 6.89 -12.62 6.38
C TYR A 182 8.10 -12.47 5.47
N GLY A 183 9.27 -12.79 6.00
CA GLY A 183 10.47 -13.03 5.23
C GLY A 183 10.54 -14.46 4.67
N ASN A 184 11.64 -14.76 4.03
CA ASN A 184 11.97 -16.10 3.55
C ASN A 184 13.38 -16.56 3.97
N GLY A 185 14.07 -15.75 4.79
CA GLY A 185 15.38 -16.13 5.30
C GLY A 185 16.42 -15.03 5.33
N VAL A 186 17.68 -15.44 5.29
CA VAL A 186 18.87 -14.58 5.29
C VAL A 186 19.56 -14.63 3.93
N TYR A 187 19.93 -13.46 3.43
CA TYR A 187 20.63 -13.28 2.17
C TYR A 187 22.09 -12.90 2.41
N ALA A 188 22.99 -13.39 1.55
CA ALA A 188 24.41 -13.07 1.55
C ALA A 188 24.81 -12.35 0.27
N SER A 189 25.70 -11.35 0.38
CA SER A 189 26.26 -10.66 -0.78
C SER A 189 27.19 -11.56 -1.58
N SER A 190 27.23 -11.37 -2.89
CA SER A 190 28.18 -12.03 -3.79
C SER A 190 29.61 -11.48 -3.64
N ASP A 191 29.73 -10.22 -3.22
CA ASP A 191 30.99 -9.49 -3.08
C ASP A 191 31.01 -8.61 -1.80
N ASP A 192 32.09 -7.94 -1.57
CA ASP A 192 32.33 -7.02 -0.44
C ASP A 192 31.74 -5.62 -0.67
N LYS A 193 31.12 -5.38 -1.85
CA LYS A 193 30.47 -4.10 -2.22
C LYS A 193 28.97 -4.18 -2.13
N GLY A 194 28.38 -5.36 -1.88
CA GLY A 194 26.94 -5.59 -1.80
C GLY A 194 26.24 -5.21 -3.11
N THR A 195 26.78 -5.67 -4.26
CA THR A 195 26.19 -5.39 -5.57
C THR A 195 25.09 -6.36 -5.94
N ALA A 196 25.14 -7.58 -5.42
CA ALA A 196 24.11 -8.61 -5.59
C ALA A 196 24.05 -9.50 -4.36
N PHE A 197 22.87 -10.08 -4.12
CA PHE A 197 22.61 -10.94 -2.98
C PHE A 197 21.92 -12.23 -3.41
N SER A 198 22.11 -13.32 -2.66
CA SER A 198 21.41 -14.58 -2.84
C SER A 198 20.95 -15.15 -1.50
N LEU A 199 19.80 -15.82 -1.51
CA LEU A 199 19.25 -16.50 -0.34
C LEU A 199 20.17 -17.64 0.11
N MET A 200 20.50 -17.68 1.40
CA MET A 200 21.38 -18.70 1.97
C MET A 200 20.64 -20.01 2.17
N ASN A 201 21.21 -21.12 1.71
CA ASN A 201 20.63 -22.46 1.91
C ASN A 201 20.48 -22.85 3.39
N GLU A 202 21.34 -22.35 4.23
CA GLU A 202 21.38 -22.60 5.66
C GLU A 202 20.32 -21.85 6.46
N ALA A 203 19.68 -20.84 5.83
CA ALA A 203 18.80 -19.89 6.49
C ALA A 203 17.53 -19.57 5.69
N LYS A 204 16.96 -20.54 4.98
CA LYS A 204 15.74 -20.40 4.15
C LYS A 204 14.53 -21.16 4.67
N ASP A 205 14.54 -21.56 5.93
CA ASP A 205 13.45 -22.27 6.59
C ASP A 205 12.73 -21.38 7.63
N ASN A 206 11.67 -21.89 8.22
CA ASN A 206 10.79 -21.16 9.14
C ASN A 206 11.46 -20.57 10.38
N ARG A 207 12.68 -20.96 10.71
CA ARG A 207 13.46 -20.34 11.78
C ARG A 207 13.82 -18.89 11.48
N PHE A 208 13.87 -18.51 10.19
CA PHE A 208 14.36 -17.25 9.68
C PHE A 208 13.30 -16.45 8.87
N PHE A 209 12.02 -16.80 9.01
CA PHE A 209 10.95 -16.04 8.36
C PHE A 209 10.60 -14.73 9.08
N GLU A 210 11.20 -14.53 10.26
CA GLU A 210 11.01 -13.32 11.07
C GLU A 210 12.35 -12.96 11.74
N CYS A 211 13.19 -12.19 11.04
CA CYS A 211 14.49 -11.75 11.51
C CYS A 211 14.39 -10.37 12.18
N ASN A 212 14.52 -10.34 13.51
CA ASN A 212 14.37 -9.10 14.30
C ASN A 212 15.64 -8.26 14.37
N GLY A 213 16.80 -8.87 14.31
CA GLY A 213 18.09 -8.20 14.43
C GLY A 213 19.26 -9.05 13.95
N MET A 214 20.35 -8.38 13.57
CA MET A 214 21.57 -9.02 13.12
C MET A 214 22.79 -8.24 13.59
N ALA A 215 23.86 -8.95 14.02
CA ALA A 215 25.13 -8.35 14.37
C ALA A 215 26.29 -9.26 13.94
N ALA A 216 27.35 -8.68 13.39
CA ALA A 216 28.55 -9.42 13.02
C ALA A 216 29.59 -9.35 14.13
N ASP A 217 30.36 -10.43 14.31
CA ASP A 217 31.56 -10.41 15.11
C ASP A 217 32.59 -9.47 14.46
N PRO A 218 33.23 -8.56 15.20
CA PRO A 218 34.20 -7.62 14.61
C PRO A 218 35.56 -8.28 14.27
N LYS A 219 35.84 -9.47 14.79
CA LYS A 219 37.16 -10.17 14.71
C LYS A 219 37.08 -11.45 13.87
N GLU A 220 35.92 -12.13 13.88
CA GLU A 220 35.73 -13.40 13.21
C GLU A 220 34.65 -13.29 12.12
N ASN A 221 34.74 -14.16 11.09
CA ASN A 221 33.74 -14.23 10.03
C ASN A 221 32.49 -14.98 10.53
N LYS A 222 31.91 -14.44 11.60
CA LYS A 222 30.70 -14.89 12.25
C LYS A 222 29.68 -13.75 12.31
N PHE A 223 28.42 -14.12 12.32
CA PHE A 223 27.33 -13.19 12.61
C PHE A 223 26.21 -13.91 13.37
N TYR A 224 25.38 -13.12 14.02
CA TYR A 224 24.29 -13.58 14.87
C TYR A 224 22.97 -13.02 14.35
N VAL A 225 21.92 -13.87 14.36
CA VAL A 225 20.58 -13.49 13.93
C VAL A 225 19.61 -13.75 15.07
N ALA A 226 18.94 -12.68 15.48
CA ALA A 226 17.82 -12.71 16.42
C ALA A 226 16.52 -12.95 15.65
N THR A 227 15.75 -13.98 16.00
CA THR A 227 14.50 -14.33 15.34
C THR A 227 13.39 -14.61 16.35
N GLU A 228 12.14 -14.75 15.87
CA GLU A 228 11.03 -15.19 16.74
C GLU A 228 11.19 -16.62 17.26
N SER A 229 12.06 -17.41 16.65
CA SER A 229 12.32 -18.81 17.07
C SER A 229 13.55 -18.99 17.94
N GLY A 230 14.48 -18.03 17.97
CA GLY A 230 15.71 -18.11 18.74
C GLY A 230 16.82 -17.15 18.34
N LEU A 231 17.96 -17.26 19.02
CA LEU A 231 19.23 -16.65 18.64
C LEU A 231 20.09 -17.69 17.92
N TYR A 232 20.57 -17.34 16.73
CA TYR A 232 21.40 -18.21 15.90
C TYR A 232 22.76 -17.58 15.63
N GLU A 233 23.83 -18.38 15.80
CA GLU A 233 25.20 -18.06 15.37
C GLU A 233 25.45 -18.66 13.99
N PHE A 234 25.95 -17.87 13.08
CA PHE A 234 26.45 -18.27 11.77
C PHE A 234 27.97 -18.20 11.78
N ASP A 235 28.63 -19.37 11.69
CA ASP A 235 30.07 -19.48 11.52
C ASP A 235 30.37 -19.98 10.09
N MET A 236 30.74 -19.04 9.23
CA MET A 236 30.94 -19.32 7.80
C MET A 236 32.21 -20.13 7.53
N THR A 237 33.05 -20.35 8.55
CA THR A 237 34.27 -21.16 8.48
C THR A 237 34.04 -22.59 8.92
N SER A 238 32.95 -22.87 9.63
CA SER A 238 32.60 -24.20 10.19
C SER A 238 31.81 -25.04 9.20
N THR A 239 31.91 -26.36 9.34
CA THR A 239 31.06 -27.33 8.62
C THR A 239 29.60 -27.29 9.11
N ALA A 240 29.40 -27.05 10.40
CA ALA A 240 28.08 -26.80 11.01
C ALA A 240 27.83 -25.27 11.03
N LYS A 241 27.51 -24.71 9.88
CA LYS A 241 27.46 -23.29 9.67
C LYS A 241 26.47 -22.52 10.57
N VAL A 242 25.42 -23.17 11.08
CA VAL A 242 24.38 -22.56 11.90
C VAL A 242 24.22 -23.29 13.23
N THR A 243 24.36 -22.56 14.32
CA THR A 243 24.17 -23.06 15.68
C THR A 243 23.11 -22.25 16.41
N ARG A 244 22.12 -22.91 17.01
CA ARG A 244 21.13 -22.25 17.85
C ARG A 244 21.70 -22.05 19.26
N LEU A 245 21.82 -20.79 19.69
CA LEU A 245 22.35 -20.43 21.01
C LEU A 245 21.26 -20.36 22.09
N SER A 246 20.05 -19.89 21.71
CA SER A 246 18.91 -19.79 22.62
C SER A 246 17.60 -20.01 21.86
N SER A 247 16.56 -20.44 22.57
CA SER A 247 15.21 -20.60 22.04
C SER A 247 14.30 -19.43 22.47
N GLY A 248 13.17 -19.28 21.79
CA GLY A 248 12.16 -18.24 22.06
C GLY A 248 12.38 -16.97 21.27
N SER A 249 11.47 -16.01 21.43
CA SER A 249 11.48 -14.75 20.70
C SER A 249 12.62 -13.85 21.17
N ILE A 250 13.62 -13.66 20.32
CA ILE A 250 14.77 -12.77 20.52
C ILE A 250 14.51 -11.51 19.70
N LYS A 251 14.53 -10.34 20.36
CA LYS A 251 14.18 -9.06 19.72
C LYS A 251 15.37 -8.26 19.24
N GLU A 252 16.52 -8.43 19.88
CA GLU A 252 17.73 -7.71 19.49
C GLU A 252 18.98 -8.53 19.76
N VAL A 253 20.02 -8.33 18.96
CA VAL A 253 21.37 -8.86 19.16
C VAL A 253 22.39 -7.77 18.86
N LYS A 254 23.41 -7.64 19.71
CA LYS A 254 24.58 -6.75 19.57
C LYS A 254 25.83 -7.56 19.86
N VAL A 255 26.93 -7.16 19.26
CA VAL A 255 28.27 -7.71 19.52
C VAL A 255 29.19 -6.56 19.84
N ASP A 256 29.94 -6.66 20.93
CA ASP A 256 30.90 -5.62 21.31
C ASP A 256 32.24 -5.75 20.53
N SER A 257 33.16 -4.81 20.77
CA SER A 257 34.47 -4.77 20.07
C SER A 257 35.38 -5.97 20.35
N GLU A 258 35.09 -6.74 21.39
CA GLU A 258 35.84 -7.94 21.74
C GLU A 258 35.19 -9.24 21.21
N GLY A 259 33.99 -9.22 20.70
CA GLY A 259 33.22 -10.36 20.19
C GLY A 259 32.27 -10.98 21.22
N VAL A 260 31.98 -10.26 22.32
CA VAL A 260 30.98 -10.70 23.31
C VAL A 260 29.59 -10.38 22.79
N VAL A 261 28.69 -11.36 22.80
CA VAL A 261 27.34 -11.24 22.27
C VAL A 261 26.35 -10.89 23.37
N TRP A 262 25.52 -9.90 23.09
CA TRP A 262 24.39 -9.48 23.91
C TRP A 262 23.09 -9.66 23.13
N ALA A 263 22.05 -10.15 23.79
CA ALA A 263 20.75 -10.31 23.14
C ALA A 263 19.61 -10.07 24.13
N SER A 264 18.46 -9.64 23.65
CA SER A 264 17.27 -9.43 24.45
C SER A 264 16.06 -10.17 23.91
N THR A 265 15.13 -10.49 24.81
CA THR A 265 13.92 -11.23 24.53
C THR A 265 12.67 -10.35 24.57
N SER A 266 11.56 -10.90 24.08
CA SER A 266 10.24 -10.26 24.15
C SER A 266 9.69 -10.15 25.59
N ASN A 267 10.25 -10.88 26.54
CA ASN A 267 9.81 -10.88 27.96
C ASN A 267 10.77 -10.16 28.91
N GLY A 268 11.74 -9.40 28.37
CA GLY A 268 12.64 -8.55 29.15
C GLY A 268 13.91 -9.22 29.68
N SER A 269 14.21 -10.47 29.31
CA SER A 269 15.48 -11.09 29.65
C SER A 269 16.61 -10.55 28.77
N VAL A 270 17.77 -10.30 29.36
CA VAL A 270 19.00 -9.90 28.68
C VAL A 270 20.03 -11.02 28.80
N TYR A 271 20.48 -11.50 27.66
CA TYR A 271 21.48 -12.54 27.55
C TYR A 271 22.86 -11.97 27.26
N LYS A 272 23.89 -12.63 27.76
CA LYS A 272 25.31 -12.41 27.43
C LYS A 272 25.97 -13.75 27.08
N LYS A 273 26.79 -13.76 26.02
CA LYS A 273 27.68 -14.90 25.68
C LYS A 273 29.12 -14.40 25.60
N GLU A 274 29.90 -14.75 26.55
CA GLU A 274 31.36 -14.57 26.54
C GLU A 274 31.99 -15.50 25.49
N ILE A 275 33.16 -15.16 24.97
CA ILE A 275 33.90 -15.98 24.02
C ILE A 275 34.16 -17.38 24.63
N GLY A 276 33.82 -18.42 23.91
CA GLY A 276 33.99 -19.77 24.35
C GLY A 276 33.07 -20.26 25.47
N GLN A 277 32.16 -19.42 25.96
CA GLN A 277 31.21 -19.72 27.02
C GLN A 277 29.80 -19.96 26.48
N ALA A 278 28.98 -20.63 27.29
CA ALA A 278 27.56 -20.74 27.04
C ALA A 278 26.86 -19.41 27.28
N ILE A 279 25.78 -19.15 26.55
CA ILE A 279 24.94 -17.99 26.74
C ILE A 279 24.22 -18.05 28.10
N LYS A 280 24.14 -16.90 28.83
CA LYS A 280 23.49 -16.81 30.15
C LYS A 280 22.69 -15.52 30.29
N ILE A 281 21.66 -15.52 31.14
CA ILE A 281 20.91 -14.33 31.54
C ILE A 281 21.76 -13.52 32.52
N VAL A 282 21.85 -12.20 32.30
CA VAL A 282 22.71 -11.30 33.10
C VAL A 282 21.93 -10.15 33.76
N ASN A 283 20.65 -9.97 33.52
CA ASN A 283 19.84 -8.94 34.16
C ASN A 283 19.06 -9.47 35.37
N GLN A 284 19.69 -10.29 36.17
CA GLN A 284 19.13 -10.73 37.46
C GLN A 284 18.95 -9.52 38.38
N GLY A 285 17.74 -9.32 38.91
CA GLY A 285 17.39 -8.20 39.79
C GLY A 285 16.49 -7.16 39.17
N TYR A 286 16.35 -7.12 37.85
CA TYR A 286 15.29 -6.32 37.18
C TYR A 286 14.69 -7.08 36.00
N SER A 287 13.45 -6.74 35.67
CA SER A 287 12.78 -7.16 34.43
C SER A 287 11.80 -6.09 33.99
N SER A 288 11.81 -5.76 32.72
CA SER A 288 10.77 -4.91 32.11
C SER A 288 9.47 -5.68 31.88
N GLY A 289 9.57 -7.01 31.79
CA GLY A 289 8.45 -7.90 31.46
C GLY A 289 8.05 -7.87 29.98
N GLY A 290 8.67 -7.02 29.16
CA GLY A 290 8.38 -6.88 27.75
C GLY A 290 9.62 -6.59 26.90
N ARG A 291 9.42 -6.11 25.68
CA ARG A 291 10.51 -5.82 24.73
C ARG A 291 11.58 -4.92 25.36
N THR A 292 12.82 -5.30 25.19
CA THR A 292 13.98 -4.58 25.74
C THR A 292 15.00 -4.35 24.63
N SER A 293 15.43 -3.10 24.43
CA SER A 293 16.53 -2.74 23.53
C SER A 293 17.86 -2.64 24.27
N ILE A 294 18.97 -2.83 23.55
CA ILE A 294 20.34 -2.90 24.09
C ILE A 294 21.25 -1.91 23.35
N ALA A 295 22.06 -1.17 24.08
CA ALA A 295 23.17 -0.41 23.54
C ALA A 295 24.46 -0.68 24.32
N ILE A 296 25.54 -0.90 23.57
CA ILE A 296 26.89 -1.07 24.12
C ILE A 296 27.68 0.20 23.82
N SER A 297 28.40 0.71 24.79
CA SER A 297 29.26 1.89 24.57
C SER A 297 30.39 1.52 23.60
N PRO A 298 30.62 2.31 22.52
CA PRO A 298 31.74 2.11 21.64
C PRO A 298 33.08 2.43 22.31
N ASP A 299 33.09 3.14 23.47
CA ASP A 299 34.28 3.58 24.17
C ASP A 299 34.70 2.64 25.29
N ASP A 300 33.75 1.84 25.83
CA ASP A 300 34.01 0.93 26.98
C ASP A 300 32.96 -0.20 27.01
N ASN A 301 33.33 -1.41 26.65
CA ASN A 301 32.43 -2.58 26.56
C ASN A 301 31.79 -2.96 27.91
N ASN A 302 32.28 -2.44 29.05
CA ASN A 302 31.65 -2.64 30.35
C ASN A 302 30.38 -1.78 30.53
N TYR A 303 30.23 -0.73 29.71
CA TYR A 303 29.08 0.16 29.77
C TYR A 303 28.02 -0.32 28.76
N VAL A 304 27.01 -0.95 29.32
CA VAL A 304 25.85 -1.42 28.52
C VAL A 304 24.57 -0.85 29.09
N TYR A 305 23.68 -0.45 28.20
CA TYR A 305 22.40 0.13 28.54
C TYR A 305 21.28 -0.72 27.99
N THR A 306 20.16 -0.79 28.73
CA THR A 306 18.93 -1.42 28.27
C THR A 306 17.74 -0.51 28.52
N MET A 307 16.81 -0.46 27.55
CA MET A 307 15.54 0.25 27.69
C MET A 307 14.39 -0.75 27.57
N GLY A 308 13.62 -0.90 28.63
CA GLY A 308 12.58 -1.90 28.75
C GLY A 308 11.16 -1.33 28.70
N ALA A 309 10.32 -1.91 27.83
CA ALA A 309 8.87 -1.69 27.81
C ALA A 309 8.14 -2.73 28.65
N GLY A 310 6.96 -2.37 29.17
CA GLY A 310 6.11 -3.31 29.91
C GLY A 310 5.48 -4.35 29.00
N GLY A 311 5.44 -5.63 29.44
CA GLY A 311 4.92 -6.77 28.66
C GLY A 311 3.44 -7.10 28.87
N SER A 312 2.81 -6.55 29.92
CA SER A 312 1.40 -6.85 30.23
C SER A 312 0.75 -5.87 31.20
N GLY A 313 -0.55 -5.94 31.34
CA GLY A 313 -1.36 -5.20 32.31
C GLY A 313 -1.28 -3.68 32.11
N ALA A 314 -1.39 -2.92 33.21
CA ALA A 314 -1.40 -1.46 33.18
C ALA A 314 -0.10 -0.81 32.66
N ASN A 315 0.98 -1.58 32.57
CA ASN A 315 2.29 -1.14 32.05
C ASN A 315 2.57 -1.62 30.62
N TYR A 316 1.64 -2.29 29.97
CA TYR A 316 1.84 -2.79 28.61
C TYR A 316 2.29 -1.68 27.67
N GLY A 317 3.41 -1.90 27.00
CA GLY A 317 4.01 -0.96 26.05
C GLY A 317 4.57 0.34 26.64
N LYS A 318 4.41 0.62 27.94
CA LYS A 318 4.97 1.82 28.60
C LYS A 318 6.45 1.63 28.89
N LEU A 319 7.19 2.73 28.98
CA LEU A 319 8.55 2.69 29.53
C LEU A 319 8.51 2.21 30.98
N VAL A 320 9.14 1.08 31.27
CA VAL A 320 9.34 0.59 32.64
C VAL A 320 10.60 1.21 33.23
N GLY A 321 11.67 1.27 32.48
CA GLY A 321 12.90 1.90 32.90
C GLY A 321 14.03 1.76 31.90
N VAL A 322 15.07 2.55 32.15
CA VAL A 322 16.37 2.40 31.50
C VAL A 322 17.37 2.01 32.56
N TYR A 323 18.14 0.96 32.28
CA TYR A 323 19.12 0.38 33.18
C TYR A 323 20.50 0.46 32.57
N ARG A 324 21.52 0.62 33.41
CA ARG A 324 22.91 0.70 33.05
C ARG A 324 23.73 -0.33 33.83
N THR A 325 24.68 -0.99 33.19
CA THR A 325 25.81 -1.65 33.83
C THR A 325 27.10 -0.92 33.51
N THR A 326 28.07 -0.92 34.41
CA THR A 326 29.42 -0.37 34.21
C THR A 326 30.50 -1.42 34.49
N ASP A 327 30.06 -2.68 34.69
CA ASP A 327 30.91 -3.83 35.01
C ASP A 327 30.63 -5.06 34.12
N GLY A 328 30.16 -4.79 32.89
CA GLY A 328 29.89 -5.81 31.89
C GLY A 328 28.72 -6.75 32.22
N GLY A 329 27.70 -6.25 32.94
CA GLY A 329 26.48 -6.99 33.25
C GLY A 329 26.52 -7.76 34.58
N THR A 330 27.50 -7.51 35.45
CA THR A 330 27.54 -8.12 36.78
C THR A 330 26.54 -7.43 37.71
N THR A 331 26.48 -6.10 37.67
CA THR A 331 25.50 -5.28 38.39
C THR A 331 24.78 -4.31 37.47
N TRP A 332 23.55 -3.94 37.83
CA TRP A 332 22.70 -3.04 37.05
C TRP A 332 22.12 -1.93 37.94
N GLU A 333 22.15 -0.68 37.44
CA GLU A 333 21.57 0.50 38.04
C GLU A 333 20.38 0.98 37.17
N GLN A 334 19.24 1.28 37.78
CA GLN A 334 18.15 1.96 37.07
C GLN A 334 18.45 3.47 37.05
N ILE A 335 18.69 4.00 35.83
CA ILE A 335 19.00 5.43 35.62
C ILE A 335 17.79 6.27 35.24
N ILE A 336 16.75 5.64 34.68
CA ILE A 336 15.46 6.26 34.40
C ILE A 336 14.37 5.32 34.89
N THR A 337 13.45 5.82 35.71
CA THR A 337 12.19 5.12 36.05
C THR A 337 11.08 5.63 35.16
N GLY A 338 10.37 4.73 34.45
CA GLY A 338 9.27 5.10 33.59
C GLY A 338 8.11 5.72 34.36
N ASN A 339 7.60 6.84 33.87
CA ASN A 339 6.41 7.53 34.39
C ASN A 339 5.77 8.38 33.27
N SER A 340 4.71 9.12 33.59
CA SER A 340 3.99 9.95 32.63
C SER A 340 4.80 11.09 31.99
N ASN A 341 5.90 11.53 32.62
CA ASN A 341 6.71 12.64 32.13
C ASN A 341 7.89 12.19 31.27
N ASN A 342 8.20 10.90 31.25
CA ASN A 342 9.33 10.35 30.53
C ASN A 342 8.95 9.09 29.73
N ASN A 343 7.65 8.89 29.42
CA ASN A 343 7.21 7.80 28.59
C ASN A 343 7.46 8.13 27.11
N ILE A 344 8.68 7.85 26.64
CA ILE A 344 9.11 8.07 25.25
C ILE A 344 8.24 7.34 24.22
N PHE A 345 7.47 6.35 24.65
CA PHE A 345 6.50 5.61 23.83
C PHE A 345 5.13 6.29 23.76
N SER A 346 5.04 7.55 24.16
CA SER A 346 3.87 8.44 24.22
C SER A 346 2.69 7.86 25.02
N SER A 347 1.54 8.53 24.99
CA SER A 347 0.28 8.00 25.53
C SER A 347 -0.18 6.71 24.83
N ASN A 348 0.41 6.40 23.68
CA ASN A 348 0.10 5.26 22.86
C ASN A 348 0.73 3.96 23.37
N ASN A 349 1.72 4.05 24.26
CA ASN A 349 2.37 2.91 24.88
C ASN A 349 2.95 1.91 23.85
N GLN A 350 3.66 2.43 22.82
CA GLN A 350 4.16 1.67 21.67
C GLN A 350 5.51 0.97 21.90
N GLY A 351 6.02 0.91 23.13
CA GLY A 351 7.35 0.34 23.40
C GLY A 351 7.54 -1.14 23.04
N TRP A 352 6.48 -1.83 22.70
CA TRP A 352 6.55 -3.17 22.09
C TRP A 352 6.88 -3.09 20.58
N TYR A 353 6.68 -1.93 19.94
CA TYR A 353 6.86 -1.69 18.51
C TYR A 353 8.09 -0.82 18.20
N ASP A 354 8.16 0.41 18.72
CA ASP A 354 9.23 1.38 18.54
C ASP A 354 10.06 1.50 19.85
N ASN A 355 11.18 0.84 19.90
CA ASN A 355 12.03 0.77 21.09
C ASN A 355 13.48 0.58 20.65
N VAL A 356 14.26 1.67 20.75
CA VAL A 356 15.68 1.68 20.36
C VAL A 356 16.49 2.59 21.25
N ILE A 357 17.73 2.20 21.56
CA ILE A 357 18.67 2.94 22.38
C ILE A 357 20.06 2.93 21.74
N GLY A 358 20.82 4.02 21.91
CA GLY A 358 22.20 4.11 21.47
C GLY A 358 23.06 4.93 22.41
N VAL A 359 24.36 4.59 22.56
CA VAL A 359 25.33 5.34 23.35
C VAL A 359 26.05 6.33 22.45
N VAL A 360 26.15 7.59 22.89
CA VAL A 360 26.84 8.65 22.13
C VAL A 360 28.33 8.37 22.08
N PRO A 361 28.97 8.25 20.90
CA PRO A 361 30.42 8.04 20.80
C PRO A 361 31.24 9.13 21.48
N GLY A 362 32.29 8.74 22.19
CA GLY A 362 33.11 9.63 23.01
C GLY A 362 32.48 10.04 24.34
N LYS A 363 31.28 9.54 24.68
CA LYS A 363 30.53 9.94 25.87
C LYS A 363 29.75 8.75 26.45
N LYS A 364 30.48 7.81 27.03
CA LYS A 364 29.91 6.57 27.55
C LYS A 364 28.78 6.74 28.61
N ASP A 365 28.67 7.93 29.24
CA ASP A 365 27.61 8.30 30.18
C ASP A 365 26.47 9.12 29.53
N GLU A 366 26.37 9.10 28.19
CA GLU A 366 25.35 9.82 27.45
C GLU A 366 24.66 8.87 26.43
N ILE A 367 23.33 8.82 26.42
CA ILE A 367 22.54 7.96 25.58
C ILE A 367 21.44 8.74 24.85
N ILE A 368 21.08 8.24 23.67
CA ILE A 368 19.91 8.64 22.90
C ILE A 368 18.88 7.50 22.97
N LEU A 369 17.65 7.87 23.28
CA LEU A 369 16.50 6.98 23.39
C LEU A 369 15.53 7.29 22.26
N GLY A 370 15.03 6.28 21.58
CA GLY A 370 14.05 6.38 20.50
C GLY A 370 12.82 5.51 20.80
N GLY A 371 11.70 6.11 20.70
CA GLY A 371 10.35 5.54 20.73
C GLY A 371 9.49 6.32 19.73
N VAL A 372 8.28 6.71 20.09
CA VAL A 372 7.48 7.67 19.30
C VAL A 372 8.24 9.00 19.16
N THR A 373 8.90 9.44 20.24
CA THR A 373 9.75 10.64 20.26
C THR A 373 11.24 10.29 20.34
N LEU A 374 12.10 11.29 20.40
CA LEU A 374 13.52 11.16 20.72
C LEU A 374 13.80 11.82 22.06
N ALA A 375 14.56 11.15 22.92
CA ALA A 375 15.06 11.70 24.16
C ALA A 375 16.55 11.44 24.34
N ARG A 376 17.17 12.25 25.20
CA ARG A 376 18.56 12.17 25.57
C ARG A 376 18.63 12.07 27.09
N TRP A 377 19.54 11.27 27.58
CA TRP A 377 19.89 11.23 28.99
C TRP A 377 21.40 11.36 29.14
N ASP A 378 21.84 12.17 30.09
CA ASP A 378 23.17 12.16 30.59
C ASP A 378 23.15 12.34 32.15
N LYS A 379 24.25 11.95 32.76
CA LYS A 379 24.36 11.94 34.24
C LYS A 379 24.16 13.32 34.89
N THR A 380 24.45 14.41 34.18
CA THR A 380 24.37 15.78 34.71
C THR A 380 22.97 16.36 34.55
N ASN A 381 22.34 16.17 33.39
CA ASN A 381 21.10 16.87 33.05
C ASN A 381 19.85 15.94 33.11
N GLY A 382 20.08 14.65 33.33
CA GLY A 382 18.98 13.67 33.36
C GLY A 382 18.28 13.48 32.00
N TYR A 383 17.04 13.00 32.05
CA TYR A 383 16.21 12.77 30.86
C TYR A 383 15.65 14.09 30.32
N ARG A 384 15.70 14.26 28.98
CA ARG A 384 15.06 15.35 28.26
C ARG A 384 14.70 14.93 26.84
N GLU A 385 13.49 15.22 26.41
CA GLU A 385 13.10 15.08 25.01
C GLU A 385 13.73 16.18 24.14
N PHE A 386 13.98 15.85 22.88
CA PHE A 386 14.51 16.77 21.89
C PHE A 386 14.00 16.35 20.51
N ALA A 387 14.17 17.19 19.49
CA ALA A 387 13.58 17.08 18.17
C ALA A 387 12.05 17.24 18.16
N SER A 388 11.53 17.63 17.03
CA SER A 388 10.09 17.78 16.79
C SER A 388 9.56 16.56 16.04
N THR A 389 8.70 15.79 16.67
CA THR A 389 8.12 14.58 16.07
C THR A 389 6.76 14.87 15.43
N PHE A 390 5.98 15.78 16.00
CA PHE A 390 4.62 16.13 15.55
C PHE A 390 4.57 17.51 14.87
N GLY A 391 5.71 18.03 14.47
CA GLY A 391 5.85 19.30 13.76
C GLY A 391 5.71 19.17 12.25
N ALA A 392 5.89 20.29 11.57
CA ALA A 392 5.92 20.32 10.12
C ALA A 392 7.17 19.61 9.57
N PRO A 393 7.08 18.74 8.58
CA PRO A 393 8.22 17.99 8.03
C PRO A 393 9.34 18.86 7.44
N TRP A 394 9.07 20.13 7.17
CA TRP A 394 10.07 21.10 6.71
C TRP A 394 10.78 21.85 7.84
N ASN A 395 10.43 21.61 9.11
CA ASN A 395 11.15 22.15 10.25
C ASN A 395 12.50 21.42 10.38
N SER A 396 13.59 22.18 10.55
CA SER A 396 14.93 21.62 10.73
C SER A 396 15.08 20.76 12.00
N GLU A 397 14.20 20.89 12.97
CA GLU A 397 14.17 20.06 14.18
C GLU A 397 13.35 18.78 14.01
N TYR A 398 12.72 18.56 12.84
CA TYR A 398 11.79 17.46 12.63
C TYR A 398 12.50 16.12 12.43
N VAL A 399 12.04 15.12 13.17
CA VAL A 399 12.31 13.68 12.92
C VAL A 399 11.00 12.94 13.05
N HIS A 400 10.60 12.23 11.99
CA HIS A 400 9.34 11.48 11.94
C HIS A 400 9.19 10.55 13.15
N ALA A 401 7.94 10.26 13.54
CA ALA A 401 7.59 9.36 14.65
C ALA A 401 8.17 7.94 14.50
N ASP A 402 8.09 7.15 15.56
CA ASP A 402 8.29 5.70 15.62
C ASP A 402 9.70 5.26 15.19
N LYS A 403 10.65 5.40 16.12
CA LYS A 403 12.07 5.13 15.86
C LYS A 403 12.43 3.66 16.04
N HIS A 404 13.16 3.12 15.06
CA HIS A 404 13.57 1.72 15.03
C HIS A 404 15.08 1.52 14.99
N LEU A 405 15.81 2.58 14.66
CA LEU A 405 17.26 2.55 14.51
C LEU A 405 17.90 3.82 15.06
N ILE A 406 18.97 3.68 15.84
CA ILE A 406 19.89 4.75 16.21
C ILE A 406 21.30 4.23 16.01
N THR A 407 22.08 4.93 15.20
CA THR A 407 23.50 4.60 14.94
C THR A 407 24.30 5.86 14.63
N TRP A 408 25.63 5.72 14.45
CA TRP A 408 26.50 6.85 14.15
C TRP A 408 27.41 6.58 12.96
N ASN A 409 27.58 7.58 12.11
CA ASN A 409 28.68 7.63 11.17
C ASN A 409 29.94 8.15 11.89
N MET A 410 30.85 7.25 12.18
CA MET A 410 32.11 7.53 12.88
C MET A 410 33.17 8.17 11.96
N ASN A 411 32.92 8.29 10.65
CA ASN A 411 33.84 8.90 9.69
C ASN A 411 33.70 10.43 9.62
N THR A 412 32.83 11.02 10.45
CA THR A 412 32.67 12.47 10.61
C THR A 412 33.11 12.92 11.99
N ASN A 413 33.51 14.18 12.14
CA ASN A 413 33.85 14.76 13.43
C ASN A 413 33.14 16.13 13.61
N PRO A 414 32.17 16.24 14.53
CA PRO A 414 31.65 15.17 15.40
C PRO A 414 30.97 14.04 14.63
N ALA A 415 30.86 12.87 15.27
CA ALA A 415 30.15 11.74 14.70
C ALA A 415 28.69 12.11 14.38
N THR A 416 28.22 11.77 13.20
CA THR A 416 26.85 12.05 12.74
C THR A 416 25.89 10.99 13.27
N CYS A 417 24.94 11.39 14.11
CA CYS A 417 23.83 10.51 14.52
C CYS A 417 22.89 10.25 13.36
N ILE A 418 22.52 9.01 13.15
CA ILE A 418 21.56 8.57 12.12
C ILE A 418 20.42 7.86 12.83
N VAL A 419 19.20 8.31 12.54
CA VAL A 419 17.96 7.76 13.06
C VAL A 419 17.13 7.22 11.92
N GLY A 420 16.67 5.96 12.05
CA GLY A 420 15.69 5.34 11.15
C GLY A 420 14.34 5.21 11.85
N CYS A 421 13.26 5.54 11.14
CA CYS A 421 11.89 5.59 11.64
C CYS A 421 10.88 5.22 10.55
N ASP A 422 9.58 5.36 10.82
CA ASP A 422 8.51 5.06 9.85
C ASP A 422 8.44 6.08 8.70
N GLY A 423 9.14 7.21 8.79
CA GLY A 423 9.33 8.20 7.73
C GLY A 423 10.71 8.18 7.04
N GLY A 424 11.48 7.09 7.20
CA GLY A 424 12.79 6.92 6.57
C GLY A 424 13.97 7.28 7.47
N LEU A 425 14.99 7.93 6.92
CA LEU A 425 16.27 8.23 7.57
C LEU A 425 16.46 9.72 7.81
N TYR A 426 17.01 10.04 8.97
CA TYR A 426 17.39 11.39 9.38
C TYR A 426 18.80 11.41 10.00
N ALA A 427 19.55 12.50 9.78
CA ALA A 427 20.91 12.65 10.28
C ALA A 427 21.12 13.99 10.99
N SER A 428 21.90 14.00 12.07
CA SER A 428 22.29 15.22 12.81
C SER A 428 23.67 15.07 13.41
N GLN A 429 24.44 16.18 13.45
CA GLN A 429 25.72 16.27 14.18
C GLN A 429 25.60 16.99 15.52
N ASP A 430 24.56 17.76 15.70
CA ASP A 430 24.33 18.63 16.89
C ASP A 430 23.07 18.26 17.70
N TYR A 431 22.27 17.29 17.19
CA TYR A 431 20.97 16.86 17.75
C TYR A 431 19.90 17.97 17.77
N GLN A 432 20.13 19.09 17.06
CA GLN A 432 19.20 20.21 16.92
C GLN A 432 18.68 20.33 15.49
N ILE A 433 19.60 20.26 14.52
CA ILE A 433 19.27 20.31 13.10
C ILE A 433 19.33 18.90 12.53
N TRP A 434 18.20 18.45 11.95
CA TRP A 434 18.06 17.15 11.34
C TRP A 434 17.88 17.28 9.83
N THR A 435 18.66 16.51 9.10
CA THR A 435 18.60 16.45 7.64
C THR A 435 17.96 15.13 7.24
N PRO A 436 16.84 15.12 6.49
CA PRO A 436 16.29 13.90 5.93
C PRO A 436 17.24 13.32 4.86
N LEU A 437 17.46 12.00 4.91
CA LEU A 437 18.32 11.27 3.99
C LEU A 437 17.47 10.37 3.04
N ASN A 438 16.31 10.86 2.60
CA ASN A 438 15.32 10.04 1.90
C ASN A 438 15.39 10.16 0.37
N ARG A 439 16.33 10.92 -0.20
CA ARG A 439 16.37 11.15 -1.64
C ARG A 439 16.58 9.87 -2.43
N GLY A 440 15.57 9.46 -3.17
CA GLY A 440 15.56 8.20 -3.91
C GLY A 440 15.28 6.96 -3.04
N PHE A 441 15.09 7.13 -1.73
CA PHE A 441 14.68 6.06 -0.82
C PHE A 441 13.15 5.90 -0.85
N THR A 442 12.64 5.37 -1.95
CA THR A 442 11.20 5.26 -2.23
C THR A 442 10.63 4.00 -1.56
N THR A 443 10.37 4.06 -0.27
CA THR A 443 9.83 2.92 0.52
C THR A 443 8.45 3.19 1.11
N LEU A 444 7.75 4.21 0.62
CA LEU A 444 6.42 4.59 1.09
C LEU A 444 5.41 3.44 0.89
N GLN A 445 4.61 3.19 1.93
CA GLN A 445 3.61 2.12 1.98
C GLN A 445 2.22 2.68 1.67
N LEU A 446 1.85 2.69 0.38
CA LEU A 446 0.58 3.24 -0.08
C LEU A 446 -0.55 2.22 0.04
N TYR A 447 -1.73 2.71 0.43
CA TYR A 447 -2.99 1.96 0.40
C TYR A 447 -3.79 2.24 -0.87
N ASN A 448 -3.72 3.48 -1.38
CA ASN A 448 -4.52 3.91 -2.52
C ASN A 448 -3.74 4.92 -3.38
N VAL A 449 -4.23 5.20 -4.60
CA VAL A 449 -3.66 6.17 -5.53
C VAL A 449 -4.74 6.81 -6.39
N ALA A 450 -4.61 8.11 -6.65
CA ALA A 450 -5.38 8.81 -7.68
C ALA A 450 -4.49 9.76 -8.48
N ALA A 451 -4.90 10.04 -9.71
CA ALA A 451 -4.21 11.01 -10.58
C ALA A 451 -5.22 11.96 -11.24
N ASN A 452 -4.75 13.10 -11.74
CA ASN A 452 -5.59 14.08 -12.41
C ASN A 452 -4.99 14.59 -13.72
N THR A 453 -5.77 15.37 -14.46
CA THR A 453 -5.39 15.95 -15.75
C THR A 453 -4.29 17.01 -15.69
N LEU A 454 -3.99 17.55 -14.51
CA LEU A 454 -2.84 18.45 -14.30
C LEU A 454 -1.51 17.70 -14.15
N GLY A 455 -1.53 16.37 -14.12
CA GLY A 455 -0.36 15.54 -13.87
C GLY A 455 0.00 15.42 -12.39
N HIS A 456 -0.92 15.74 -11.48
CA HIS A 456 -0.74 15.43 -10.06
C HIS A 456 -1.04 13.96 -9.83
N ILE A 457 -0.30 13.36 -8.88
CA ILE A 457 -0.60 12.05 -8.31
C ILE A 457 -0.70 12.19 -6.80
N VAL A 458 -1.66 11.52 -6.19
CA VAL A 458 -1.90 11.54 -4.74
C VAL A 458 -2.12 10.13 -4.25
N GLY A 459 -1.76 9.85 -3.01
CA GLY A 459 -2.05 8.56 -2.37
C GLY A 459 -2.02 8.66 -0.86
N GLY A 460 -2.85 7.85 -0.24
CA GLY A 460 -2.85 7.65 1.20
C GLY A 460 -1.79 6.61 1.59
N ALA A 461 -1.01 6.91 2.63
CA ALA A 461 0.12 6.09 3.05
C ALA A 461 0.07 5.77 4.54
N GLN A 462 0.47 4.56 4.89
CA GLN A 462 0.67 4.17 6.29
C GLN A 462 1.71 5.08 6.92
N ASP A 463 1.43 5.58 8.11
CA ASP A 463 2.28 6.42 8.97
C ASP A 463 2.71 7.77 8.35
N ASN A 464 2.45 8.00 7.06
CA ASN A 464 2.98 9.14 6.30
C ASN A 464 1.89 10.05 5.72
N GLY A 465 0.63 9.90 6.13
CA GLY A 465 -0.48 10.73 5.71
C GLY A 465 -0.81 10.61 4.22
N THR A 466 -1.37 11.67 3.65
CA THR A 466 -1.67 11.75 2.22
C THR A 466 -0.58 12.56 1.51
N GLN A 467 0.10 11.95 0.56
CA GLN A 467 1.23 12.50 -0.16
C GLN A 467 0.84 12.89 -1.60
N LEU A 468 1.05 14.13 -1.98
CA LEU A 468 0.74 14.66 -3.30
C LEU A 468 2.01 15.05 -4.05
N ILE A 469 2.13 14.67 -5.33
CA ILE A 469 3.27 14.98 -6.22
C ILE A 469 2.74 15.62 -7.50
N ASN A 470 3.49 16.62 -8.00
CA ASN A 470 3.23 17.28 -9.27
C ASN A 470 4.25 16.85 -10.33
N PHE A 471 3.79 16.31 -11.46
CA PHE A 471 4.63 15.84 -12.58
C PHE A 471 4.52 16.68 -13.84
N SER A 472 3.86 17.82 -13.81
CA SER A 472 3.61 18.64 -15.00
C SER A 472 4.86 19.36 -15.57
N GLY A 473 6.04 19.06 -15.04
CA GLY A 473 7.30 19.72 -15.42
C GLY A 473 7.47 21.10 -14.79
N ASN A 474 6.41 21.68 -14.22
CA ASN A 474 6.47 22.88 -13.41
C ASN A 474 6.56 22.48 -11.93
N SER A 475 7.07 23.35 -11.11
CA SER A 475 7.03 23.11 -9.67
C SER A 475 5.61 23.41 -9.13
N PHE A 476 5.09 22.51 -8.29
CA PHE A 476 3.90 22.79 -7.49
C PHE A 476 4.32 23.62 -6.27
N ASN A 477 3.82 24.84 -6.14
CA ASN A 477 4.26 25.77 -5.10
C ASN A 477 5.80 25.93 -5.00
N GLY A 478 6.51 25.84 -6.12
CA GLY A 478 7.97 25.90 -6.14
C GLY A 478 8.68 24.59 -5.81
N ILE A 479 7.94 23.48 -5.58
CA ILE A 479 8.50 22.18 -5.24
C ILE A 479 8.85 21.41 -6.54
N PRO A 480 10.07 20.84 -6.65
CA PRO A 480 10.47 20.06 -7.80
C PRO A 480 9.57 18.85 -8.05
N SER A 481 9.52 18.39 -9.29
CA SER A 481 8.88 17.14 -9.69
C SER A 481 9.39 15.95 -8.87
N LYS A 482 8.52 14.98 -8.57
CA LYS A 482 8.73 13.79 -7.69
C LYS A 482 8.91 14.08 -6.20
N THR A 483 8.95 15.32 -5.80
CA THR A 483 8.95 15.69 -4.38
C THR A 483 7.51 15.76 -3.90
N ALA A 484 7.16 14.93 -2.93
CA ALA A 484 5.83 14.94 -2.33
C ALA A 484 5.68 16.08 -1.31
N ILE A 485 4.45 16.57 -1.21
CA ILE A 485 3.98 17.37 -0.08
C ILE A 485 2.89 16.58 0.66
N SER A 486 2.94 16.62 1.98
CA SER A 486 1.87 16.08 2.81
C SER A 486 0.71 17.07 2.83
N ILE A 487 -0.44 16.65 2.31
CA ILE A 487 -1.65 17.48 2.24
C ILE A 487 -2.68 17.14 3.32
N TYR A 488 -2.52 15.98 3.98
CA TYR A 488 -3.33 15.57 5.12
C TYR A 488 -2.52 14.62 6.01
N GLY A 489 -2.68 14.68 7.33
CA GLY A 489 -1.89 13.89 8.29
C GLY A 489 -2.56 12.57 8.69
N GLY A 490 -1.98 11.84 9.65
CA GLY A 490 -2.41 10.52 10.11
C GLY A 490 -1.99 9.39 9.18
N ASP A 491 -2.68 8.22 9.23
CA ASP A 491 -2.61 7.23 8.15
C ASP A 491 -3.58 7.64 7.05
N GLY A 492 -3.06 7.87 5.86
CA GLY A 492 -3.88 8.16 4.69
C GLY A 492 -4.44 6.88 4.09
N PHE A 493 -5.72 6.92 3.67
CA PHE A 493 -6.39 5.82 2.97
C PHE A 493 -6.86 6.25 1.59
N ASP A 494 -8.13 6.03 1.27
CA ASP A 494 -8.66 6.35 -0.04
C ASP A 494 -8.51 7.83 -0.37
N VAL A 495 -8.21 8.08 -1.62
CA VAL A 495 -8.02 9.40 -2.22
C VAL A 495 -8.73 9.45 -3.57
N GLU A 496 -9.37 10.58 -3.88
CA GLU A 496 -10.03 10.78 -5.17
C GLU A 496 -9.80 12.20 -5.67
N PHE A 497 -9.55 12.34 -6.98
CA PHE A 497 -9.64 13.61 -7.67
C PHE A 497 -10.97 13.72 -8.41
N SER A 498 -11.54 14.92 -8.45
CA SER A 498 -12.63 15.20 -9.39
C SER A 498 -12.14 15.10 -10.84
N LYS A 499 -12.95 14.47 -11.70
CA LYS A 499 -12.70 14.39 -13.14
C LYS A 499 -12.86 15.75 -13.82
N TYR A 500 -13.75 16.61 -13.29
CA TYR A 500 -14.15 17.87 -13.90
C TYR A 500 -13.40 19.08 -13.35
N ASP A 501 -13.02 19.07 -12.07
CA ASP A 501 -12.14 20.09 -11.49
C ASP A 501 -10.91 19.42 -10.87
N PRO A 502 -9.78 19.39 -11.58
CA PRO A 502 -8.57 18.70 -11.12
C PRO A 502 -7.92 19.32 -9.87
N ARG A 503 -8.43 20.47 -9.39
CA ARG A 503 -8.01 21.09 -8.13
C ARG A 503 -8.76 20.49 -6.92
N VAL A 504 -9.91 19.84 -7.18
CA VAL A 504 -10.71 19.20 -6.13
C VAL A 504 -10.14 17.83 -5.84
N VAL A 505 -9.76 17.63 -4.58
CA VAL A 505 -9.24 16.36 -4.08
C VAL A 505 -9.94 16.01 -2.76
N PHE A 506 -10.29 14.73 -2.63
CA PHE A 506 -10.80 14.11 -1.42
C PHE A 506 -9.70 13.27 -0.80
N VAL A 507 -9.60 13.32 0.51
CA VAL A 507 -8.59 12.59 1.30
C VAL A 507 -9.23 12.02 2.55
N SER A 508 -8.71 10.92 3.06
CA SER A 508 -9.22 10.32 4.29
C SER A 508 -8.10 9.94 5.25
N ILE A 509 -8.48 9.77 6.51
CA ILE A 509 -7.69 9.09 7.54
C ILE A 509 -8.57 8.01 8.18
N TYR A 510 -8.00 7.27 9.12
CA TYR A 510 -8.65 6.16 9.80
C TYR A 510 -10.03 6.51 10.41
N TYR A 511 -10.89 5.50 10.53
CA TYR A 511 -12.19 5.53 11.21
C TYR A 511 -13.18 6.54 10.64
N GLY A 512 -13.27 6.61 9.29
CA GLY A 512 -14.34 7.36 8.61
C GLY A 512 -14.18 8.86 8.63
N THR A 513 -12.98 9.39 8.79
CA THR A 513 -12.74 10.82 8.61
C THR A 513 -12.39 11.14 7.17
N VAL A 514 -13.20 11.96 6.51
CA VAL A 514 -13.01 12.41 5.13
C VAL A 514 -12.92 13.93 5.07
N ALA A 515 -11.92 14.43 4.35
CA ALA A 515 -11.73 15.83 4.09
C ALA A 515 -11.69 16.11 2.58
N ARG A 516 -11.97 17.36 2.19
CA ARG A 516 -11.92 17.81 0.80
C ARG A 516 -11.17 19.12 0.66
N SER A 517 -10.58 19.33 -0.50
CA SER A 517 -9.86 20.54 -0.89
C SER A 517 -10.31 20.96 -2.29
N ASN A 518 -10.40 22.26 -2.57
CA ASN A 518 -10.65 22.85 -3.89
C ASN A 518 -9.46 23.64 -4.46
N ASN A 519 -8.29 23.46 -3.85
CA ASN A 519 -7.07 24.18 -4.22
C ASN A 519 -5.86 23.27 -4.27
N SER A 520 -6.04 22.05 -4.78
CA SER A 520 -5.00 21.02 -4.94
C SER A 520 -4.30 20.66 -3.62
N GLY A 521 -5.05 20.56 -2.52
CA GLY A 521 -4.54 20.14 -1.22
C GLY A 521 -3.78 21.23 -0.44
N GLN A 522 -3.73 22.47 -0.90
CA GLN A 522 -3.08 23.57 -0.14
C GLN A 522 -3.81 23.87 1.17
N SER A 523 -5.11 23.66 1.19
CA SER A 523 -5.93 23.64 2.38
C SER A 523 -7.06 22.62 2.21
N SER A 524 -7.45 21.98 3.29
CA SER A 524 -8.53 21.00 3.32
C SER A 524 -9.49 21.28 4.47
N SER A 525 -10.74 20.86 4.31
CA SER A 525 -11.75 20.88 5.35
C SER A 525 -12.36 19.50 5.53
N THR A 526 -12.39 19.03 6.77
CA THR A 526 -13.13 17.82 7.12
C THR A 526 -14.61 18.06 6.91
N PHE A 527 -15.27 17.23 6.12
CA PHE A 527 -16.70 17.36 5.85
C PHE A 527 -17.49 16.14 6.33
N TRP A 528 -16.79 15.07 6.76
CA TRP A 528 -17.35 13.97 7.50
C TRP A 528 -16.36 13.43 8.55
N ASP A 529 -16.86 13.18 9.77
CA ASP A 529 -16.07 12.59 10.84
C ASP A 529 -16.98 11.68 11.69
N ASP A 530 -16.82 10.38 11.57
CA ASP A 530 -17.59 9.39 12.30
C ASP A 530 -17.42 9.46 13.80
N ARG A 531 -16.30 9.97 14.27
CA ARG A 531 -16.05 10.19 15.70
C ARG A 531 -17.04 11.20 16.30
N GLN A 532 -17.58 12.07 15.48
CA GLN A 532 -18.57 13.08 15.88
C GLN A 532 -20.02 12.62 15.68
N ALA A 533 -20.27 11.70 14.76
CA ALA A 533 -21.63 11.25 14.39
C ALA A 533 -22.21 10.13 15.29
N GLY A 534 -21.44 9.54 16.17
CA GLY A 534 -21.88 8.88 17.42
C GLY A 534 -22.61 7.52 17.34
N THR A 535 -22.71 6.81 16.20
CA THR A 535 -23.56 5.62 16.15
C THR A 535 -22.98 4.36 15.50
N VAL A 536 -22.15 4.44 14.49
CA VAL A 536 -21.49 3.27 13.87
C VAL A 536 -20.08 3.68 13.49
N GLN A 537 -19.09 3.07 14.10
CA GLN A 537 -17.68 3.34 13.75
C GLN A 537 -17.35 2.66 12.43
N THR A 538 -16.68 3.37 11.56
CA THR A 538 -16.05 2.83 10.36
C THR A 538 -14.90 1.92 10.75
N ASP A 539 -14.52 0.98 9.88
CA ASP A 539 -13.29 0.22 10.00
C ASP A 539 -12.06 1.13 10.04
N PHE A 540 -10.90 0.57 10.36
CA PHE A 540 -9.65 1.31 10.36
C PHE A 540 -9.42 1.99 9.01
N ASN A 541 -9.56 1.28 7.90
CA ASN A 541 -9.52 1.89 6.57
C ASN A 541 -10.83 2.62 6.29
N THR A 542 -10.72 3.87 5.90
CA THR A 542 -11.84 4.68 5.42
C THR A 542 -11.99 4.48 3.92
N THR A 543 -12.97 3.66 3.52
CA THR A 543 -13.24 3.31 2.12
C THR A 543 -14.35 4.20 1.57
N TYR A 544 -14.08 4.87 0.44
CA TYR A 544 -15.09 5.65 -0.30
C TYR A 544 -14.79 5.68 -1.79
N ASN A 545 -15.78 6.04 -2.60
CA ASN A 545 -15.65 6.19 -4.04
C ASN A 545 -16.46 7.40 -4.53
N LEU A 546 -15.93 8.11 -5.55
CA LEU A 546 -16.52 9.32 -6.11
C LEU A 546 -17.06 9.06 -7.51
N TRP A 547 -18.38 9.11 -7.67
CA TRP A 547 -19.04 9.14 -8.97
C TRP A 547 -19.35 10.58 -9.37
N GLU A 548 -19.09 10.92 -10.64
CA GLU A 548 -19.38 12.23 -11.21
C GLU A 548 -20.00 12.09 -12.59
N LYS A 549 -21.16 12.68 -12.78
CA LYS A 549 -21.81 12.78 -14.09
C LYS A 549 -21.35 14.01 -14.88
N ASN A 550 -21.15 15.10 -14.18
CA ASN A 550 -20.70 16.39 -14.73
C ASN A 550 -20.23 17.30 -13.58
N GLU A 551 -19.82 18.53 -13.90
CA GLU A 551 -19.34 19.53 -12.94
C GLU A 551 -20.31 19.88 -11.79
N LYS A 552 -21.59 19.53 -11.91
CA LYS A 552 -22.67 19.92 -10.97
C LYS A 552 -23.31 18.75 -10.26
N GLU A 553 -23.15 17.54 -10.79
CA GLU A 553 -23.79 16.34 -10.28
C GLU A 553 -22.73 15.32 -9.93
N SER A 554 -22.55 15.11 -8.63
CA SER A 554 -21.59 14.16 -8.09
C SER A 554 -22.13 13.48 -6.83
N ARG A 555 -21.63 12.28 -6.53
CA ARG A 555 -21.96 11.49 -5.37
C ARG A 555 -20.69 10.87 -4.79
N LEU A 556 -20.47 10.99 -3.50
CA LEU A 556 -19.40 10.27 -2.81
C LEU A 556 -20.04 9.22 -1.92
N TYR A 557 -19.71 7.95 -2.13
CA TYR A 557 -20.19 6.82 -1.34
C TYR A 557 -19.15 6.48 -0.27
N LEU A 558 -19.53 6.49 1.00
CA LEU A 558 -18.67 6.20 2.15
C LEU A 558 -19.13 4.91 2.83
N ALA A 559 -18.21 3.98 2.97
CA ALA A 559 -18.43 2.72 3.66
C ALA A 559 -18.38 2.90 5.20
N LYS A 560 -19.31 2.29 5.91
CA LYS A 560 -19.39 2.27 7.38
C LYS A 560 -19.84 0.88 7.85
N ASN A 561 -18.92 -0.04 8.09
CA ASN A 561 -19.21 -1.40 8.56
C ASN A 561 -20.36 -2.10 7.81
N ASN A 562 -21.59 -1.99 8.33
CA ASN A 562 -22.81 -2.57 7.77
C ASN A 562 -23.67 -1.59 6.96
N GLN A 563 -23.15 -0.40 6.67
CA GLN A 563 -23.86 0.69 5.99
C GLN A 563 -23.04 1.32 4.87
N VAL A 564 -23.73 1.90 3.89
CA VAL A 564 -23.16 2.86 2.94
C VAL A 564 -23.91 4.17 3.04
N TRP A 565 -23.15 5.24 3.16
CA TRP A 565 -23.63 6.61 3.18
C TRP A 565 -23.24 7.33 1.89
N MET A 566 -24.08 8.22 1.40
CA MET A 566 -23.84 8.99 0.18
C MET A 566 -23.88 10.48 0.48
N ALA A 567 -22.81 11.20 0.12
CA ALA A 567 -22.78 12.64 0.03
C ALA A 567 -23.26 13.08 -1.34
N LEU A 568 -24.23 13.99 -1.39
CA LEU A 568 -24.75 14.55 -2.63
C LEU A 568 -24.00 15.84 -2.98
N ASN A 569 -23.48 15.93 -4.22
CA ASN A 569 -22.71 17.06 -4.74
C ASN A 569 -21.51 17.47 -3.84
N PRO A 570 -20.65 16.52 -3.40
CA PRO A 570 -19.52 16.84 -2.52
C PRO A 570 -18.47 17.74 -3.20
N THR A 571 -18.50 17.89 -4.51
CA THR A 571 -17.64 18.79 -5.29
C THR A 571 -18.09 20.24 -5.25
N ASP A 572 -19.31 20.52 -4.77
CA ASP A 572 -19.83 21.88 -4.57
C ASP A 572 -19.34 22.42 -3.21
N PHE A 573 -18.47 23.43 -3.23
CA PHE A 573 -17.95 24.09 -2.03
C PHE A 573 -18.77 25.31 -1.60
N ALA A 574 -19.75 25.73 -2.40
CA ALA A 574 -20.61 26.87 -2.08
C ALA A 574 -21.75 26.48 -1.13
N ASN A 575 -22.15 25.22 -1.13
CA ASN A 575 -23.25 24.70 -0.34
C ASN A 575 -22.80 23.66 0.69
N PRO A 576 -23.52 23.52 1.81
CA PRO A 576 -23.31 22.41 2.75
C PRO A 576 -23.55 21.05 2.07
N VAL A 577 -22.76 20.05 2.45
CA VAL A 577 -22.94 18.68 1.94
C VAL A 577 -24.06 17.99 2.70
N ASN A 578 -24.98 17.39 1.94
CA ASN A 578 -26.07 16.57 2.49
C ASN A 578 -25.72 15.10 2.39
N TRP A 579 -25.95 14.36 3.48
CA TRP A 579 -25.62 12.94 3.60
C TRP A 579 -26.88 12.09 3.72
N PHE A 580 -26.90 10.98 2.97
CA PHE A 580 -28.02 10.04 2.92
C PHE A 580 -27.53 8.62 3.21
N LEU A 581 -28.22 7.92 4.09
CA LEU A 581 -28.05 6.49 4.25
C LEU A 581 -28.62 5.80 3.01
N VAL A 582 -27.80 5.14 2.18
CA VAL A 582 -28.26 4.48 0.96
C VAL A 582 -28.26 2.94 1.07
N ALA A 583 -27.53 2.37 2.01
CA ALA A 583 -27.61 0.94 2.33
C ALA A 583 -27.47 0.72 3.82
N ASP A 584 -28.24 -0.26 4.35
CA ASP A 584 -28.17 -0.73 5.75
C ASP A 584 -28.32 -2.25 5.78
N GLY A 585 -27.78 -2.88 6.83
CA GLY A 585 -27.92 -4.33 7.00
C GLY A 585 -26.96 -5.18 6.19
N LEU A 586 -25.83 -4.63 5.73
CA LEU A 586 -24.79 -5.33 4.97
C LEU A 586 -24.06 -6.42 5.80
N GLY A 587 -24.36 -6.57 7.10
CA GLY A 587 -23.63 -7.46 8.01
C GLY A 587 -22.32 -6.85 8.51
N ASN A 588 -21.72 -7.49 9.53
CA ASN A 588 -20.63 -6.89 10.31
C ASN A 588 -19.22 -7.07 9.71
N SER A 589 -19.09 -7.71 8.54
CA SER A 589 -17.78 -7.79 7.88
C SER A 589 -17.42 -6.49 7.17
N ARG A 590 -16.12 -6.21 7.06
CA ARG A 590 -15.58 -5.01 6.44
C ARG A 590 -16.04 -4.87 4.98
N ILE A 591 -16.43 -3.66 4.58
CA ILE A 591 -16.51 -3.24 3.17
C ILE A 591 -15.08 -2.92 2.73
N ILE A 592 -14.62 -3.56 1.66
CA ILE A 592 -13.24 -3.45 1.21
C ILE A 592 -13.13 -2.44 0.08
N GLU A 593 -14.09 -2.50 -0.88
CA GLU A 593 -14.13 -1.61 -2.03
C GLU A 593 -15.56 -1.46 -2.55
N MET A 594 -15.79 -0.41 -3.32
CA MET A 594 -17.04 -0.13 -4.02
C MET A 594 -16.75 0.38 -5.42
N ASP A 595 -17.59 -0.02 -6.39
CA ASP A 595 -17.56 0.55 -7.74
C ASP A 595 -18.96 0.70 -8.29
N TYR A 596 -19.13 1.56 -9.28
CA TYR A 596 -20.42 2.01 -9.78
C TYR A 596 -20.54 1.88 -11.29
N THR A 597 -21.76 1.76 -11.77
CA THR A 597 -22.02 1.85 -13.20
C THR A 597 -21.84 3.29 -13.73
N ALA A 598 -21.43 3.42 -14.97
CA ALA A 598 -21.14 4.74 -15.57
C ALA A 598 -22.31 5.73 -15.49
N ASP A 599 -23.55 5.22 -15.58
CA ASP A 599 -24.78 6.02 -15.43
C ASP A 599 -25.11 6.40 -13.98
N GLY A 600 -24.41 5.79 -12.99
CA GLY A 600 -24.58 6.01 -11.56
C GLY A 600 -25.86 5.43 -10.96
N ASP A 601 -26.56 4.51 -11.65
CA ASP A 601 -27.78 3.89 -11.14
C ASP A 601 -27.51 2.72 -10.21
N HIS A 602 -26.36 2.03 -10.37
CA HIS A 602 -25.99 0.88 -9.58
C HIS A 602 -24.65 1.09 -8.87
N LEU A 603 -24.56 0.62 -7.62
CA LEU A 603 -23.32 0.59 -6.84
C LEU A 603 -23.05 -0.85 -6.39
N PHE A 604 -21.88 -1.38 -6.73
CA PHE A 604 -21.42 -2.67 -6.25
C PHE A 604 -20.58 -2.46 -4.99
N ILE A 605 -20.73 -3.38 -4.01
CA ILE A 605 -20.10 -3.28 -2.68
C ILE A 605 -19.38 -4.59 -2.37
N ALA A 606 -18.06 -4.60 -2.49
CA ALA A 606 -17.20 -5.73 -2.20
C ALA A 606 -16.90 -5.83 -0.71
N LYS A 607 -17.09 -7.02 -0.16
CA LYS A 607 -16.93 -7.28 1.28
C LYS A 607 -16.15 -8.56 1.55
N GLN A 608 -15.64 -8.66 2.77
CA GLN A 608 -15.20 -9.94 3.29
C GLN A 608 -16.39 -10.91 3.34
N GLY A 609 -16.38 -11.91 2.46
CA GLY A 609 -17.38 -12.99 2.41
C GLY A 609 -18.60 -12.74 1.53
N ALA A 610 -18.76 -11.56 0.91
CA ALA A 610 -19.95 -11.22 0.14
C ALA A 610 -19.72 -10.12 -0.91
N LEU A 611 -20.60 -10.07 -1.91
CA LEU A 611 -20.76 -8.95 -2.84
C LEU A 611 -22.23 -8.52 -2.80
N PHE A 612 -22.46 -7.21 -2.74
CA PHE A 612 -23.79 -6.62 -2.81
C PHE A 612 -23.90 -5.68 -4.00
N ARG A 613 -25.12 -5.39 -4.44
CA ARG A 613 -25.44 -4.36 -5.41
C ARG A 613 -26.62 -3.52 -4.89
N LEU A 614 -26.48 -2.21 -4.98
CA LEU A 614 -27.57 -1.25 -4.85
C LEU A 614 -28.10 -0.93 -6.23
N ASP A 615 -29.40 -0.95 -6.40
CA ASP A 615 -30.10 -0.60 -7.62
C ASP A 615 -31.01 0.63 -7.37
N GLY A 616 -31.26 1.44 -8.43
CA GLY A 616 -32.24 2.51 -8.41
C GLY A 616 -31.76 3.85 -7.84
N LEU A 617 -30.44 4.08 -7.78
CA LEU A 617 -29.85 5.31 -7.26
C LEU A 617 -30.26 6.57 -8.06
N ASN A 618 -30.59 6.43 -9.36
CA ASN A 618 -31.03 7.55 -10.19
C ASN A 618 -32.54 7.84 -10.06
N SER A 619 -33.34 6.87 -9.65
CA SER A 619 -34.79 7.00 -9.48
C SER A 619 -35.20 7.36 -8.07
N ALA A 620 -34.30 7.26 -7.09
CA ALA A 620 -34.56 7.54 -5.69
C ALA A 620 -34.74 9.05 -5.43
N GLU A 621 -35.71 9.39 -4.59
CA GLU A 621 -35.90 10.77 -4.13
C GLU A 621 -35.10 11.03 -2.85
N PHE A 622 -34.06 11.82 -2.95
CA PHE A 622 -33.22 12.21 -1.81
C PHE A 622 -33.78 13.47 -1.14
N THR A 623 -34.70 13.26 -0.18
CA THR A 623 -35.29 14.34 0.61
C THR A 623 -34.61 14.45 1.97
N LEU A 624 -34.30 15.69 2.37
CA LEU A 624 -33.75 15.97 3.70
C LEU A 624 -34.88 16.07 4.72
N ASP A 625 -34.72 15.41 5.85
CA ASP A 625 -35.36 15.80 7.09
C ASP A 625 -34.80 17.17 7.55
N ALA A 626 -35.24 17.69 8.68
CA ALA A 626 -34.78 18.97 9.23
C ALA A 626 -33.28 19.03 9.57
N ASN A 627 -32.54 17.92 9.44
CA ASN A 627 -31.11 17.76 9.64
C ASN A 627 -30.39 17.54 8.30
N PRO A 628 -29.10 17.96 8.17
CA PRO A 628 -28.30 17.69 6.95
C PRO A 628 -27.99 16.22 6.70
N VAL A 629 -28.49 15.33 7.55
CA VAL A 629 -28.25 13.88 7.50
C VAL A 629 -29.58 13.14 7.51
N ALA A 630 -29.90 12.40 6.44
CA ALA A 630 -31.06 11.53 6.34
C ALA A 630 -30.68 10.10 6.73
N THR A 631 -31.28 9.56 7.78
CA THR A 631 -30.95 8.25 8.38
C THR A 631 -31.83 7.10 7.90
N LYS A 632 -32.67 7.33 6.92
CA LYS A 632 -33.52 6.31 6.30
C LYS A 632 -33.12 6.12 4.86
N VAL A 633 -33.03 4.85 4.44
CA VAL A 633 -32.80 4.54 3.02
C VAL A 633 -33.99 5.08 2.20
N PRO A 634 -33.74 5.88 1.16
CA PRO A 634 -34.78 6.42 0.29
C PRO A 634 -35.59 5.31 -0.37
N ALA A 635 -36.89 5.59 -0.59
CA ALA A 635 -37.73 4.69 -1.36
C ALA A 635 -37.22 4.57 -2.80
N GLY A 636 -37.26 3.37 -3.35
CA GLY A 636 -36.77 3.08 -4.70
C GLY A 636 -35.33 2.55 -4.77
N ILE A 637 -34.57 2.60 -3.67
CA ILE A 637 -33.27 1.92 -3.58
C ILE A 637 -33.51 0.47 -3.17
N ASP A 638 -32.95 -0.46 -3.94
CA ASP A 638 -33.01 -1.91 -3.66
C ASP A 638 -31.60 -2.45 -3.39
N LEU A 639 -31.43 -3.14 -2.25
CA LEU A 639 -30.14 -3.76 -1.85
C LEU A 639 -30.20 -5.26 -2.09
N LYS A 640 -29.34 -5.78 -2.96
CA LYS A 640 -29.25 -7.20 -3.29
C LYS A 640 -27.91 -7.79 -2.91
N GLN A 641 -27.92 -8.93 -2.23
CA GLN A 641 -26.71 -9.75 -2.09
C GLN A 641 -26.60 -10.66 -3.30
N LEU A 642 -25.48 -10.56 -4.02
CA LEU A 642 -25.23 -11.34 -5.24
C LEU A 642 -24.67 -12.71 -4.90
N SER A 643 -25.16 -13.73 -5.60
CA SER A 643 -24.60 -15.09 -5.50
C SER A 643 -23.28 -15.15 -6.24
N LEU A 644 -22.20 -15.55 -5.56
CA LEU A 644 -20.84 -15.62 -6.12
C LEU A 644 -20.44 -17.01 -6.64
N GLY A 645 -21.35 -18.00 -6.63
CA GLY A 645 -21.03 -19.35 -7.11
C GLY A 645 -19.79 -19.93 -6.45
N GLY A 646 -18.76 -20.22 -7.24
CA GLY A 646 -17.47 -20.78 -6.77
C GLY A 646 -16.65 -19.84 -5.89
N ALA A 647 -16.95 -18.54 -5.84
CA ALA A 647 -16.30 -17.56 -4.98
C ALA A 647 -17.04 -17.31 -3.66
N ALA A 648 -18.11 -18.05 -3.38
CA ALA A 648 -18.92 -17.86 -2.16
C ALA A 648 -18.08 -17.99 -0.89
N GLY A 649 -18.26 -17.05 0.04
CA GLY A 649 -17.56 -17.03 1.32
C GLY A 649 -16.09 -16.58 1.25
N ARG A 650 -15.59 -16.18 0.07
CA ARG A 650 -14.24 -15.64 -0.12
C ARG A 650 -14.22 -14.13 0.16
N THR A 651 -13.08 -13.63 0.57
CA THR A 651 -12.83 -12.19 0.68
C THR A 651 -12.79 -11.57 -0.71
N VAL A 652 -13.82 -10.79 -1.06
CA VAL A 652 -13.84 -10.01 -2.31
C VAL A 652 -13.03 -8.75 -2.05
N THR A 653 -11.87 -8.65 -2.68
CA THR A 653 -10.91 -7.56 -2.49
C THR A 653 -11.22 -6.36 -3.34
N SER A 654 -11.70 -6.58 -4.56
CA SER A 654 -12.20 -5.50 -5.42
C SER A 654 -13.37 -5.95 -6.28
N VAL A 655 -14.11 -4.97 -6.77
CA VAL A 655 -15.14 -5.09 -7.80
C VAL A 655 -14.91 -4.02 -8.84
N ASN A 656 -14.82 -4.40 -10.11
CA ASN A 656 -14.49 -3.51 -11.20
C ASN A 656 -15.55 -3.60 -12.28
N VAL A 657 -16.31 -2.54 -12.48
CA VAL A 657 -17.37 -2.44 -13.48
C VAL A 657 -16.78 -1.89 -14.78
N ASN A 658 -17.02 -2.59 -15.90
CA ASN A 658 -16.64 -2.05 -17.20
C ASN A 658 -17.44 -0.77 -17.48
N PRO A 659 -16.80 0.40 -17.66
CA PRO A 659 -17.50 1.66 -17.83
C PRO A 659 -18.32 1.74 -19.13
N GLU A 660 -18.04 0.91 -20.13
CA GLU A 660 -18.81 0.82 -21.38
C GLU A 660 -19.89 -0.28 -21.36
N ASN A 661 -19.83 -1.23 -20.40
CA ASN A 661 -20.78 -2.32 -20.28
C ASN A 661 -21.06 -2.68 -18.81
N SER A 662 -22.09 -2.11 -18.24
CA SER A 662 -22.47 -2.32 -16.83
C SER A 662 -22.79 -3.78 -16.45
N ASN A 663 -22.99 -4.67 -17.43
CA ASN A 663 -23.15 -6.11 -17.21
C ASN A 663 -21.82 -6.85 -17.07
N HIS A 664 -20.74 -6.28 -17.60
CA HIS A 664 -19.41 -6.86 -17.50
C HIS A 664 -18.70 -6.37 -16.22
N VAL A 665 -18.50 -7.29 -15.29
CA VAL A 665 -17.87 -7.01 -13.99
C VAL A 665 -16.82 -8.06 -13.67
N VAL A 666 -15.67 -7.62 -13.19
CA VAL A 666 -14.60 -8.46 -12.69
C VAL A 666 -14.49 -8.28 -11.18
N ILE A 667 -14.38 -9.39 -10.45
CA ILE A 667 -14.07 -9.37 -9.01
C ILE A 667 -12.75 -10.08 -8.73
N THR A 668 -12.04 -9.56 -7.76
CA THR A 668 -10.80 -10.15 -7.25
C THR A 668 -10.95 -10.71 -5.85
N LEU A 669 -10.11 -11.68 -5.50
CA LEU A 669 -10.21 -12.39 -4.23
C LEU A 669 -8.88 -12.40 -3.49
N GLY A 670 -8.95 -12.20 -2.17
CA GLY A 670 -7.84 -12.28 -1.25
C GLY A 670 -7.49 -13.71 -0.80
N GLY A 671 -6.63 -13.80 0.20
CA GLY A 671 -6.33 -15.03 0.95
C GLY A 671 -5.38 -16.00 0.26
N TYR A 672 -4.22 -16.23 0.87
CA TYR A 672 -3.31 -17.29 0.46
C TYR A 672 -3.89 -18.69 0.71
N GLY A 673 -3.29 -19.72 0.09
CA GLY A 673 -3.70 -21.11 0.26
C GLY A 673 -4.99 -21.48 -0.47
N ASN A 674 -5.46 -20.65 -1.39
CA ASN A 674 -6.59 -20.89 -2.28
C ASN A 674 -6.12 -21.20 -3.71
N SER A 675 -7.05 -21.58 -4.58
CA SER A 675 -6.76 -21.93 -5.99
C SER A 675 -7.47 -21.03 -7.00
N THR A 676 -8.35 -20.12 -6.53
CA THR A 676 -9.13 -19.22 -7.39
C THR A 676 -9.07 -17.80 -6.85
N TYR A 677 -8.83 -16.83 -7.75
CA TYR A 677 -8.55 -15.45 -7.35
C TYR A 677 -9.24 -14.39 -8.19
N VAL A 678 -9.74 -14.72 -9.38
CA VAL A 678 -10.41 -13.76 -10.27
C VAL A 678 -11.63 -14.40 -10.90
N TYR A 679 -12.75 -13.69 -10.86
CA TYR A 679 -14.00 -14.09 -11.49
C TYR A 679 -14.57 -12.95 -12.33
N GLU A 680 -15.24 -13.31 -13.39
CA GLU A 680 -15.85 -12.43 -14.38
C GLU A 680 -17.33 -12.78 -14.57
N THR A 681 -18.16 -11.78 -14.79
CA THR A 681 -19.56 -11.96 -15.23
C THR A 681 -19.88 -11.01 -16.37
N GLU A 682 -20.77 -11.45 -17.28
CA GLU A 682 -21.32 -10.66 -18.39
C GLU A 682 -22.80 -10.31 -18.16
N ASN A 683 -23.33 -10.63 -16.99
CA ASN A 683 -24.72 -10.38 -16.62
C ASN A 683 -24.85 -9.90 -15.18
N ALA A 684 -23.98 -8.95 -14.78
CA ALA A 684 -23.89 -8.44 -13.41
C ALA A 684 -25.20 -7.78 -12.92
N LEU A 685 -26.03 -7.27 -13.82
CA LEU A 685 -27.30 -6.61 -13.48
C LEU A 685 -28.49 -7.56 -13.35
N ASP A 686 -28.34 -8.84 -13.70
CA ASP A 686 -29.35 -9.85 -13.44
C ASP A 686 -29.55 -10.05 -11.92
N ASP A 687 -30.71 -10.60 -11.54
CA ASP A 687 -30.98 -10.96 -10.13
C ASP A 687 -30.06 -12.09 -9.64
N VAL A 688 -29.61 -12.97 -10.54
CA VAL A 688 -28.67 -14.05 -10.25
C VAL A 688 -27.56 -14.06 -11.32
N PRO A 689 -26.50 -13.26 -11.12
CA PRO A 689 -25.37 -13.26 -12.05
C PRO A 689 -24.67 -14.60 -12.13
N THR A 690 -24.11 -14.91 -13.28
CA THR A 690 -23.29 -16.11 -13.50
C THR A 690 -21.83 -15.74 -13.55
N TRP A 691 -21.03 -16.37 -12.67
CA TRP A 691 -19.60 -16.06 -12.53
C TRP A 691 -18.71 -17.12 -13.15
N LYS A 692 -17.84 -16.71 -14.05
CA LYS A 692 -16.80 -17.53 -14.67
C LYS A 692 -15.49 -17.31 -13.93
N ASN A 693 -14.85 -18.41 -13.50
CA ASN A 693 -13.50 -18.35 -12.94
C ASN A 693 -12.49 -18.09 -14.06
N ILE A 694 -11.77 -16.98 -13.97
CA ILE A 694 -10.74 -16.56 -14.93
C ILE A 694 -9.35 -16.50 -14.31
N THR A 695 -9.12 -17.20 -13.19
CA THR A 695 -7.82 -17.28 -12.51
C THR A 695 -6.70 -17.85 -13.40
N GLY A 696 -7.04 -18.76 -14.34
CA GLY A 696 -6.09 -19.33 -15.30
C GLY A 696 -4.83 -19.89 -14.64
N ASN A 697 -3.67 -19.38 -15.08
CA ASN A 697 -2.34 -19.79 -14.60
C ASN A 697 -1.74 -18.84 -13.56
N LEU A 698 -2.53 -17.94 -12.94
CA LEU A 698 -2.01 -17.07 -11.89
C LEU A 698 -1.36 -17.88 -10.77
N PRO A 699 -0.24 -17.43 -10.19
CA PRO A 699 0.26 -17.98 -8.93
C PRO A 699 -0.80 -17.96 -7.83
N SER A 700 -0.72 -18.88 -6.89
CA SER A 700 -1.65 -18.96 -5.74
C SER A 700 -1.38 -17.84 -4.73
N MET A 701 -1.78 -16.62 -5.07
CA MET A 701 -1.55 -15.39 -4.31
C MET A 701 -2.80 -14.51 -4.26
N PRO A 702 -2.96 -13.68 -3.24
CA PRO A 702 -4.02 -12.65 -3.20
C PRO A 702 -3.95 -11.72 -4.41
N VAL A 703 -5.11 -11.42 -4.96
CA VAL A 703 -5.31 -10.36 -5.95
C VAL A 703 -6.11 -9.26 -5.24
N TYR A 704 -5.64 -8.03 -5.32
CA TYR A 704 -6.18 -6.92 -4.53
C TYR A 704 -7.09 -6.03 -5.34
N ASP A 705 -6.75 -5.80 -6.61
CA ASP A 705 -7.50 -4.90 -7.47
C ASP A 705 -7.37 -5.29 -8.94
N ALA A 706 -8.26 -4.75 -9.79
CA ALA A 706 -8.25 -4.98 -11.23
C ALA A 706 -8.59 -3.69 -12.00
N VAL A 707 -8.17 -3.63 -13.24
CA VAL A 707 -8.63 -2.64 -14.23
C VAL A 707 -8.96 -3.37 -15.53
N ILE A 708 -10.16 -3.13 -16.05
CA ILE A 708 -10.57 -3.60 -17.37
C ILE A 708 -10.14 -2.53 -18.39
N ASP A 709 -9.43 -2.95 -19.44
CA ASP A 709 -9.07 -2.02 -20.52
C ASP A 709 -10.33 -1.71 -21.35
N VAL A 710 -10.73 -0.45 -21.39
CA VAL A 710 -11.94 -0.02 -22.11
C VAL A 710 -11.85 -0.22 -23.62
N ASP A 711 -10.64 -0.17 -24.20
CA ASP A 711 -10.40 -0.41 -25.62
C ASP A 711 -10.33 -1.90 -25.97
N ASP A 712 -10.04 -2.77 -25.00
CA ASP A 712 -9.95 -4.23 -25.19
C ASP A 712 -10.36 -4.95 -23.89
N PRO A 713 -11.66 -5.22 -23.67
CA PRO A 713 -12.15 -5.82 -22.42
C PRO A 713 -11.61 -7.23 -22.11
N GLU A 714 -11.01 -7.93 -23.10
CA GLU A 714 -10.27 -9.17 -22.84
C GLU A 714 -8.93 -8.89 -22.14
N ARG A 715 -8.45 -7.64 -22.18
CA ARG A 715 -7.28 -7.21 -21.42
C ARG A 715 -7.73 -6.75 -20.03
N ILE A 716 -7.25 -7.47 -19.01
CA ILE A 716 -7.46 -7.15 -17.61
C ILE A 716 -6.10 -7.04 -16.94
N ILE A 717 -5.89 -5.99 -16.15
CA ILE A 717 -4.66 -5.72 -15.42
C ILE A 717 -4.97 -5.88 -13.94
N LEU A 718 -4.14 -6.62 -13.21
CA LEU A 718 -4.33 -6.93 -11.79
C LEU A 718 -3.24 -6.32 -10.92
N GLY A 719 -3.65 -5.73 -9.80
CA GLY A 719 -2.79 -5.45 -8.65
C GLY A 719 -2.78 -6.66 -7.71
N THR A 720 -1.59 -7.19 -7.40
CA THR A 720 -1.43 -8.44 -6.64
C THR A 720 -0.38 -8.30 -5.53
N ASP A 721 -0.22 -9.35 -4.73
CA ASP A 721 0.85 -9.42 -3.73
C ASP A 721 2.27 -9.51 -4.34
N LEU A 722 2.37 -9.90 -5.61
CA LEU A 722 3.63 -9.98 -6.36
C LEU A 722 3.69 -8.97 -7.52
N GLY A 723 3.16 -7.76 -7.31
CA GLY A 723 3.15 -6.70 -8.30
C GLY A 723 1.97 -6.80 -9.26
N VAL A 724 2.21 -6.48 -10.54
CA VAL A 724 1.19 -6.38 -11.57
C VAL A 724 1.21 -7.60 -12.48
N TRP A 725 0.01 -8.10 -12.81
CA TRP A 725 -0.22 -9.19 -13.77
C TRP A 725 -1.23 -8.75 -14.84
N VAL A 726 -1.11 -9.25 -16.04
CA VAL A 726 -1.97 -8.88 -17.16
C VAL A 726 -2.40 -10.11 -17.97
N THR A 727 -3.64 -10.09 -18.43
CA THR A 727 -4.15 -10.99 -19.49
C THR A 727 -4.50 -10.19 -20.73
N GLU A 728 -4.38 -10.81 -21.91
CA GLU A 728 -4.85 -10.27 -23.20
C GLU A 728 -5.90 -11.20 -23.83
N ASN A 729 -6.46 -12.13 -23.05
CA ASN A 729 -7.38 -13.16 -23.54
C ASN A 729 -8.43 -13.61 -22.50
N GLY A 730 -9.00 -12.66 -21.77
CA GLY A 730 -10.09 -12.90 -20.82
C GLY A 730 -9.71 -13.90 -19.72
N GLY A 731 -8.49 -13.79 -19.17
CA GLY A 731 -8.02 -14.60 -18.06
C GLY A 731 -7.62 -16.05 -18.40
N THR A 732 -7.59 -16.42 -19.67
CA THR A 732 -7.11 -17.76 -20.08
C THR A 732 -5.63 -17.93 -19.75
N LYS A 733 -4.83 -16.86 -19.94
CA LYS A 733 -3.41 -16.81 -19.60
C LYS A 733 -3.06 -15.46 -19.00
N TRP A 734 -2.34 -15.49 -17.89
CA TRP A 734 -1.78 -14.33 -17.20
C TRP A 734 -0.26 -14.29 -17.33
N GLU A 735 0.29 -13.10 -17.43
CA GLU A 735 1.72 -12.85 -17.49
C GLU A 735 2.12 -11.77 -16.49
N GLU A 736 3.30 -11.92 -15.87
CA GLU A 736 3.86 -10.91 -14.98
C GLU A 736 4.21 -9.65 -15.77
N ALA A 737 3.80 -8.48 -15.27
CA ALA A 737 3.97 -7.18 -15.92
C ALA A 737 4.70 -6.18 -15.02
N ASN A 738 5.83 -6.60 -14.41
CA ASN A 738 6.62 -5.83 -13.47
C ASN A 738 7.85 -5.14 -14.10
N ASP A 739 7.88 -4.91 -15.40
CA ASP A 739 9.04 -4.29 -16.04
C ASP A 739 9.24 -2.83 -15.57
N GLY A 740 10.37 -2.57 -14.92
CA GLY A 740 10.70 -1.27 -14.33
C GLY A 740 10.19 -1.06 -12.89
N MET A 741 9.58 -2.08 -12.28
CA MET A 741 9.16 -2.03 -10.88
C MET A 741 9.60 -3.27 -10.09
N ALA A 742 9.59 -3.15 -8.76
CA ALA A 742 9.84 -4.25 -7.85
C ALA A 742 8.59 -5.12 -7.63
N ARG A 743 8.78 -6.38 -7.21
CA ARG A 743 7.70 -7.28 -6.77
C ARG A 743 7.22 -6.90 -5.37
N VAL A 744 6.44 -5.87 -5.27
CA VAL A 744 5.81 -5.39 -4.01
C VAL A 744 4.29 -5.44 -4.14
N PRO A 745 3.55 -5.49 -3.03
CA PRO A 745 2.10 -5.48 -3.09
C PRO A 745 1.56 -4.21 -3.78
N VAL A 746 0.61 -4.41 -4.67
CA VAL A 746 -0.14 -3.36 -5.36
C VAL A 746 -1.59 -3.48 -4.90
N PHE A 747 -1.98 -2.64 -3.93
CA PHE A 747 -3.34 -2.67 -3.38
C PHE A 747 -4.33 -1.95 -4.27
N GLU A 748 -3.88 -0.95 -5.04
CA GLU A 748 -4.72 -0.14 -5.89
C GLU A 748 -4.07 0.08 -7.25
N ILE A 749 -4.84 -0.08 -8.31
CA ILE A 749 -4.47 0.23 -9.68
C ILE A 749 -5.57 1.07 -10.32
N ARG A 750 -5.21 2.20 -10.93
CA ARG A 750 -6.15 3.12 -11.57
C ARG A 750 -5.84 3.27 -13.06
N GLY A 751 -6.85 3.09 -13.89
CA GLY A 751 -6.81 3.34 -15.32
C GLY A 751 -7.51 4.66 -15.66
N TYR A 752 -6.85 5.54 -16.42
CA TYR A 752 -7.40 6.82 -16.85
C TYR A 752 -7.27 7.02 -18.36
N GLU A 753 -8.34 7.32 -19.01
CA GLU A 753 -8.37 7.82 -20.38
C GLU A 753 -8.44 9.34 -20.38
N TRP A 754 -7.27 10.00 -20.29
CA TRP A 754 -7.23 11.48 -20.30
C TRP A 754 -7.68 12.11 -21.61
N LYS A 755 -7.48 11.39 -22.70
CA LYS A 755 -7.86 11.83 -24.05
C LYS A 755 -8.26 10.60 -24.88
N PRO A 756 -9.35 10.69 -25.66
CA PRO A 756 -9.87 9.54 -26.43
C PRO A 756 -8.89 8.94 -27.44
N TRP A 757 -7.77 9.60 -27.73
CA TRP A 757 -6.75 9.16 -28.70
C TRP A 757 -5.43 8.72 -28.07
N GLU A 758 -5.30 8.77 -26.75
CA GLU A 758 -4.04 8.43 -26.06
C GLU A 758 -4.06 7.05 -25.38
N GLY A 759 -5.11 6.25 -25.48
CA GLY A 759 -5.23 5.03 -24.74
C GLY A 759 -5.13 5.21 -23.21
N MET A 760 -5.38 4.16 -22.47
CA MET A 760 -5.42 4.20 -21.01
C MET A 760 -4.02 4.39 -20.41
N SER A 761 -3.90 5.34 -19.49
CA SER A 761 -2.74 5.50 -18.60
C SER A 761 -3.00 4.79 -17.28
N LEU A 762 -2.08 3.94 -16.85
CA LEU A 762 -2.16 3.25 -15.57
C LEU A 762 -1.34 4.00 -14.50
N TYR A 763 -1.90 4.07 -13.30
CA TYR A 763 -1.23 4.54 -12.09
C TYR A 763 -1.40 3.50 -11.00
N ILE A 764 -0.33 3.23 -10.26
CA ILE A 764 -0.37 2.31 -9.13
C ILE A 764 0.24 2.94 -7.89
N GLY A 765 -0.39 2.67 -6.75
CA GLY A 765 0.16 2.86 -5.42
C GLY A 765 0.69 1.54 -4.89
N THR A 766 1.99 1.48 -4.61
CA THR A 766 2.61 0.25 -4.10
C THR A 766 2.82 0.31 -2.59
N HIS A 767 2.70 -0.82 -1.93
CA HIS A 767 2.96 -0.88 -0.49
C HIS A 767 4.44 -1.16 -0.21
N GLY A 768 5.29 -0.14 -0.46
CA GLY A 768 6.71 -0.21 -0.17
C GLY A 768 7.64 0.37 -1.24
N ARG A 769 7.11 0.85 -2.39
CA ARG A 769 7.95 1.41 -3.48
C ARG A 769 7.36 2.68 -4.10
N GLY A 770 6.42 3.33 -3.40
CA GLY A 770 5.82 4.58 -3.86
C GLY A 770 4.93 4.42 -5.09
N TYR A 771 4.90 5.44 -5.92
CA TYR A 771 4.04 5.52 -7.09
C TYR A 771 4.75 5.07 -8.38
N TYR A 772 3.96 4.43 -9.26
CA TYR A 772 4.39 4.15 -10.63
C TYR A 772 3.32 4.55 -11.63
N LYS A 773 3.77 4.85 -12.85
CA LYS A 773 2.93 5.17 -13.99
C LYS A 773 3.36 4.35 -15.20
N SER A 774 2.39 3.90 -16.00
CA SER A 774 2.60 3.38 -17.35
C SER A 774 1.68 4.09 -18.34
N THR A 775 2.23 4.49 -19.48
CA THR A 775 1.47 5.07 -20.61
C THR A 775 1.61 4.22 -21.87
N ASN A 776 2.22 3.04 -21.77
CA ASN A 776 2.55 2.19 -22.90
C ASN A 776 1.40 1.25 -23.32
N LEU A 777 0.22 1.44 -22.76
CA LEU A 777 -1.02 0.79 -23.21
C LEU A 777 -1.56 1.41 -24.50
N LEU A 778 -0.72 2.17 -25.24
CA LEU A 778 -1.06 2.61 -26.58
C LEU A 778 -1.43 1.41 -27.44
N THR A 779 -2.70 1.19 -27.52
CA THR A 779 -3.29 0.19 -28.35
C THR A 779 -2.93 0.46 -29.80
N ASN A 780 -2.72 -0.60 -30.56
CA ASN A 780 -3.04 -0.54 -31.97
C ASN A 780 -4.41 0.12 -32.10
N THR A 781 -4.54 0.99 -33.12
CA THR A 781 -5.84 1.50 -33.56
C THR A 781 -6.97 0.66 -33.03
N LYS A 782 -7.94 1.28 -32.33
CA LYS A 782 -9.17 0.64 -31.86
C LYS A 782 -9.46 -0.53 -32.79
N LYS A 783 -9.49 -1.76 -32.28
CA LYS A 783 -10.21 -2.82 -32.98
C LYS A 783 -11.63 -2.29 -33.05
N VAL A 784 -11.93 -1.59 -34.15
CA VAL A 784 -13.30 -1.33 -34.52
C VAL A 784 -13.93 -2.72 -34.45
N SER A 785 -14.80 -2.95 -33.45
CA SER A 785 -15.60 -4.17 -33.46
C SER A 785 -16.04 -4.29 -34.93
N LYS A 786 -15.82 -5.44 -35.54
CA LYS A 786 -16.41 -5.71 -36.82
C LYS A 786 -17.92 -5.70 -36.58
N ASN A 787 -18.48 -4.50 -36.48
CA ASN A 787 -19.89 -4.32 -36.72
C ASN A 787 -20.04 -4.80 -38.13
N ASN A 788 -20.81 -5.88 -38.33
CA ASN A 788 -21.13 -6.47 -39.65
C ASN A 788 -21.95 -5.46 -40.44
N LEU A 789 -21.35 -4.30 -40.78
CA LEU A 789 -21.98 -3.30 -41.65
C LEU A 789 -22.15 -3.86 -43.09
N GLU A 790 -21.49 -5.01 -43.36
CA GLU A 790 -21.48 -5.60 -44.70
C GLU A 790 -21.29 -4.51 -45.78
N PHE A 791 -20.36 -3.62 -45.54
CA PHE A 791 -20.12 -2.43 -46.34
C PHE A 791 -19.46 -2.79 -47.66
N ASN A 792 -20.10 -2.40 -48.75
CA ASN A 792 -19.61 -2.67 -50.10
C ASN A 792 -19.79 -1.47 -51.03
N ILE A 793 -18.79 -1.21 -51.87
CA ILE A 793 -18.80 -0.11 -52.85
C ILE A 793 -18.63 -0.69 -54.25
N SER A 794 -19.59 -0.42 -55.16
CA SER A 794 -19.52 -0.88 -56.54
C SER A 794 -20.11 0.16 -57.50
N PRO A 795 -19.57 0.27 -58.74
CA PRO A 795 -18.35 -0.35 -59.20
C PRO A 795 -17.11 0.22 -58.53
N ASN A 796 -16.05 -0.57 -58.42
CA ASN A 796 -14.72 -0.09 -57.98
C ASN A 796 -13.66 -0.78 -58.90
N PRO A 797 -13.03 -0.03 -59.80
CA PRO A 797 -13.02 1.41 -60.02
C PRO A 797 -14.38 1.99 -60.52
N ALA A 798 -14.66 3.25 -60.13
CA ALA A 798 -15.85 4.02 -60.48
C ALA A 798 -15.50 5.22 -61.35
N SER A 799 -16.45 5.68 -62.24
CA SER A 799 -16.27 6.89 -63.06
C SER A 799 -17.19 8.00 -62.57
N ASP A 800 -18.48 7.90 -62.85
CA ASP A 800 -19.45 8.99 -62.60
C ASP A 800 -20.20 8.85 -61.28
N PHE A 801 -20.30 7.61 -60.77
CA PHE A 801 -20.94 7.34 -59.48
C PHE A 801 -20.45 6.02 -58.89
N ALA A 802 -20.69 5.85 -57.60
CA ALA A 802 -20.58 4.60 -56.89
C ALA A 802 -21.84 4.32 -56.07
N LEU A 803 -22.26 3.04 -55.98
CA LEU A 803 -23.28 2.56 -55.06
C LEU A 803 -22.63 2.06 -53.81
N VAL A 804 -23.03 2.60 -52.69
CA VAL A 804 -22.58 2.22 -51.36
C VAL A 804 -23.70 1.41 -50.72
N LYS A 805 -23.43 0.18 -50.42
CA LYS A 805 -24.34 -0.78 -49.73
C LYS A 805 -23.80 -1.02 -48.32
N PHE A 806 -24.66 -1.05 -47.34
CA PHE A 806 -24.30 -1.35 -45.96
C PHE A 806 -25.50 -1.79 -45.12
N ASN A 807 -25.28 -2.61 -44.11
CA ASN A 807 -26.30 -2.93 -43.12
C ASN A 807 -26.38 -1.81 -42.10
N GLY A 808 -27.56 -1.25 -41.88
CA GLY A 808 -27.79 -0.12 -41.00
C GLY A 808 -28.82 -0.38 -39.90
N VAL A 809 -28.89 0.53 -38.96
CA VAL A 809 -29.98 0.69 -37.98
C VAL A 809 -30.89 1.83 -38.43
N ALA A 810 -32.16 1.80 -38.02
CA ALA A 810 -33.07 2.92 -38.31
C ALA A 810 -32.54 4.24 -37.73
N GLY A 811 -32.44 5.29 -38.58
CA GLY A 811 -31.91 6.56 -38.16
C GLY A 811 -31.24 7.35 -39.28
N LYS A 812 -30.08 7.91 -39.01
CA LYS A 812 -29.25 8.64 -39.97
C LYS A 812 -27.86 8.03 -40.05
N ALA A 813 -27.32 7.94 -41.26
CA ALA A 813 -25.89 7.65 -41.47
C ALA A 813 -25.24 8.83 -42.20
N THR A 814 -23.95 9.03 -41.90
CA THR A 814 -23.10 9.99 -42.61
C THR A 814 -22.11 9.21 -43.46
N LEU A 815 -22.13 9.46 -44.79
CA LEU A 815 -21.09 9.00 -45.70
C LEU A 815 -20.10 10.13 -45.96
N ARG A 816 -18.81 9.81 -45.84
CA ARG A 816 -17.74 10.77 -46.14
C ARG A 816 -16.79 10.17 -47.18
N MET A 817 -16.45 10.92 -48.19
CA MET A 817 -15.38 10.61 -49.11
C MET A 817 -14.15 11.41 -48.70
N ILE A 818 -13.02 10.70 -48.47
CA ILE A 818 -11.82 11.26 -47.88
C ILE A 818 -10.64 11.03 -48.86
N GLY A 819 -9.92 12.07 -49.17
CA GLY A 819 -8.70 11.98 -49.98
C GLY A 819 -7.51 11.35 -49.22
N LEU A 820 -6.47 10.98 -49.93
CA LEU A 820 -5.23 10.42 -49.34
C LEU A 820 -4.53 11.41 -48.39
N ASP A 821 -4.83 12.71 -48.51
CA ASP A 821 -4.36 13.77 -47.60
C ASP A 821 -5.22 13.96 -46.34
N GLY A 822 -6.19 13.07 -46.14
CA GLY A 822 -7.13 13.12 -45.00
C GLY A 822 -8.26 14.17 -45.12
N LYS A 823 -8.33 14.94 -46.21
CA LYS A 823 -9.39 15.93 -46.39
C LYS A 823 -10.69 15.29 -46.86
N ILE A 824 -11.79 15.73 -46.28
CA ILE A 824 -13.13 15.35 -46.72
C ILE A 824 -13.42 16.05 -48.08
N VAL A 825 -13.59 15.25 -49.11
CA VAL A 825 -13.91 15.67 -50.47
C VAL A 825 -15.43 15.86 -50.64
N GLN A 826 -16.20 14.97 -50.03
CA GLN A 826 -17.66 14.96 -50.08
C GLN A 826 -18.24 14.35 -48.80
N SER A 827 -19.37 14.89 -48.32
CA SER A 827 -20.12 14.31 -47.18
C SER A 827 -21.63 14.31 -47.52
N LEU A 828 -22.27 13.14 -47.24
CA LEU A 828 -23.68 12.87 -47.49
C LEU A 828 -24.34 12.37 -46.21
N ASN A 829 -25.46 12.91 -45.80
CA ASN A 829 -26.33 12.35 -44.79
C ASN A 829 -27.49 11.59 -45.43
N VAL A 830 -27.68 10.35 -45.06
CA VAL A 830 -28.72 9.45 -45.55
C VAL A 830 -29.60 8.96 -44.42
N ASN A 831 -30.91 8.87 -44.66
CA ASN A 831 -31.79 8.19 -43.71
C ASN A 831 -31.66 6.69 -43.94
N THR A 832 -31.55 5.94 -42.86
CA THR A 832 -31.32 4.50 -42.85
C THR A 832 -32.51 3.74 -42.25
N VAL A 833 -32.72 2.53 -42.73
CA VAL A 833 -33.64 1.54 -42.16
C VAL A 833 -32.84 0.39 -41.54
N MET A 834 -33.47 -0.42 -40.71
CA MET A 834 -32.86 -1.61 -40.18
C MET A 834 -32.65 -2.63 -41.33
N GLY A 835 -31.43 -3.16 -41.47
CA GLY A 835 -31.02 -4.08 -42.51
C GLY A 835 -30.28 -3.39 -43.67
N GLU A 836 -30.38 -3.96 -44.87
CA GLU A 836 -29.65 -3.48 -46.06
C GLU A 836 -30.11 -2.08 -46.49
N ASN A 837 -29.16 -1.17 -46.60
CA ASN A 837 -29.30 0.20 -47.10
C ASN A 837 -28.41 0.37 -48.33
N GLN A 838 -28.85 1.16 -49.30
CA GLN A 838 -28.09 1.49 -50.49
C GLN A 838 -28.20 2.99 -50.79
N THR A 839 -27.07 3.62 -51.09
CA THR A 839 -27.04 5.01 -51.52
C THR A 839 -26.10 5.22 -52.68
N ARG A 840 -26.42 6.19 -53.54
CA ARG A 840 -25.59 6.57 -54.68
C ARG A 840 -24.72 7.78 -54.29
N VAL A 841 -23.43 7.65 -54.52
CA VAL A 841 -22.43 8.74 -54.36
C VAL A 841 -22.08 9.22 -55.77
N ASP A 842 -22.30 10.51 -56.02
CA ASP A 842 -21.96 11.14 -57.28
C ASP A 842 -20.47 11.46 -57.32
N LEU A 843 -19.77 11.01 -58.37
CA LEU A 843 -18.32 11.20 -58.51
C LEU A 843 -17.95 12.10 -59.67
N SER A 844 -18.96 12.72 -60.39
CA SER A 844 -18.75 13.53 -61.60
C SER A 844 -17.82 14.73 -61.41
N ASN A 845 -17.72 15.24 -60.17
CA ASN A 845 -16.84 16.35 -59.81
C ASN A 845 -15.63 15.91 -58.97
N VAL A 846 -15.36 14.64 -58.85
CA VAL A 846 -14.24 14.11 -58.08
C VAL A 846 -13.07 13.80 -59.04
N LYS A 847 -11.89 14.31 -58.76
CA LYS A 847 -10.68 14.05 -59.55
C LYS A 847 -10.32 12.59 -59.56
N SER A 848 -9.77 12.08 -60.67
CA SER A 848 -9.25 10.71 -60.76
C SER A 848 -8.19 10.50 -59.66
N GLY A 849 -8.31 9.36 -58.94
CA GLY A 849 -7.42 9.06 -57.83
C GLY A 849 -7.97 8.08 -56.82
N TYR A 850 -7.18 7.74 -55.81
CA TYR A 850 -7.65 6.88 -54.72
C TYR A 850 -8.29 7.74 -53.61
N TYR A 851 -9.40 7.24 -53.09
CA TYR A 851 -10.15 7.81 -51.98
C TYR A 851 -10.59 6.72 -51.01
N PHE A 852 -10.96 7.16 -49.81
CA PHE A 852 -11.65 6.32 -48.84
C PHE A 852 -13.10 6.79 -48.70
N VAL A 853 -14.04 5.86 -48.75
CA VAL A 853 -15.42 6.13 -48.39
C VAL A 853 -15.69 5.54 -47.02
N GLN A 854 -16.13 6.37 -46.11
CA GLN A 854 -16.48 6.01 -44.73
C GLN A 854 -17.98 6.17 -44.53
N VAL A 855 -18.60 5.15 -43.96
CA VAL A 855 -19.99 5.17 -43.48
C VAL A 855 -19.96 5.22 -41.95
N THR A 856 -20.70 6.14 -41.35
CA THR A 856 -20.90 6.21 -39.91
C THR A 856 -22.40 6.23 -39.61
N LEU A 857 -22.89 5.28 -38.83
CA LEU A 857 -24.27 5.18 -38.38
C LEU A 857 -24.56 6.06 -37.18
N ALA A 858 -25.85 6.28 -36.87
CA ALA A 858 -26.30 7.08 -35.71
C ALA A 858 -25.83 6.53 -34.35
N ASN A 859 -25.59 5.24 -34.23
CA ASN A 859 -25.06 4.57 -33.04
C ASN A 859 -23.52 4.62 -32.95
N GLY A 860 -22.83 5.35 -33.83
CA GLY A 860 -21.38 5.50 -33.87
C GLY A 860 -20.64 4.40 -34.64
N ALA A 861 -21.30 3.30 -35.03
CA ALA A 861 -20.69 2.24 -35.85
C ALA A 861 -20.18 2.82 -37.17
N SER A 862 -18.95 2.54 -37.55
CA SER A 862 -18.32 3.10 -38.76
C SER A 862 -17.45 2.08 -39.45
N GLU A 863 -17.48 2.11 -40.80
CA GLU A 863 -16.63 1.27 -41.65
C GLU A 863 -16.12 2.09 -42.84
N THR A 864 -14.92 1.72 -43.34
CA THR A 864 -14.23 2.48 -44.39
C THR A 864 -13.73 1.53 -45.48
N GLN A 865 -14.01 1.86 -46.76
CA GLN A 865 -13.46 1.14 -47.91
C GLN A 865 -12.74 2.06 -48.89
N LYS A 866 -11.74 1.53 -49.54
CA LYS A 866 -10.98 2.22 -50.59
C LYS A 866 -11.73 2.14 -51.96
N ILE A 867 -11.82 3.26 -52.65
CA ILE A 867 -12.35 3.36 -54.03
C ILE A 867 -11.31 4.01 -54.93
N LEU A 868 -11.25 3.52 -56.16
CA LEU A 868 -10.52 4.18 -57.26
C LEU A 868 -11.52 4.89 -58.15
N VAL A 869 -11.38 6.24 -58.26
CA VAL A 869 -12.13 7.07 -59.22
C VAL A 869 -11.29 7.22 -60.46
N LYS A 870 -11.87 6.94 -61.67
CA LYS A 870 -11.22 7.00 -62.99
C LYS A 870 -11.38 8.36 -63.63
#